data_8238e6971ed666e6868e4a1e93f19961
#
_entry.id   8238e6971ed666e6868e4a1e93f19961
#
_cell.length_a   1.000
_cell.length_b   1.000
_cell.length_c   1.000
_cell.angle_alpha   90.00
_cell.angle_beta   90.00
_cell.angle_gamma   90.00
#
_symmetry.space_group_name_H-M   'P 1'
#
loop_
_entity.id
_entity.type
_entity.pdbx_description
1 polymer ?
#
loop_
_entity_poly.entity_id
_entity_poly.type
_entity_poly.pdbx_seq_one_letter_code
_entity_poly.pdbx_strand_id
1 'polypeptide(L)'
;MSELPTLINDLALILIVASIVTLLFKKLKQPLVLGYVVAGFLVSPHMPYTMSVIDNSDIKTWADIGVMFLLFSLGLDFSFKKILKMGMSPIIAACTIIFFMMTLGIVVGHAFSWARMDCIFLGGMLAMSSTTIIYKALDDMGLRQQKFAGMVMSVLILEDILAIVMMVVLAAIAEGSSPDGGEMIGVVMKIGFFLVLWFVVGIFLVPLFLRSMRKLMNGETLLIVALGLCCFMAVLSTKVGFSSAFGAFVMGSILAETIEAERIIKLVEPVKNLFGAIFFVSVGMLVDPNIIVAYAVPIMVLVLTILLGQAVFGTFGFMLGGQSLKSAMRCGFSMTQIGEFSFIIASLGLSLGVIGKFLYPVVVAVSVITTFLTPYMMKASVPCYNILERRLPKSWVKAMNNIALSHPAPAHGERRWRSLLLQMTRITLIYSILSSASIAVMFMFFLPFVRSIMPGMHWWANGICALTTVLFISPFLRAIVMKKNHSDEFKALWSESRLNHIPLIVTILVRIMVATAFVFYICNYLTRFTNALMISIAVAVVLLMMISRRLKRRSIMMERMFILNLRSRDIEDQVLGRKKPLYEGHLLDRNIHIGNFDVPEDSLWSGQCLNELKLRNRFGVMVSSILRGSHRINIPNGTSEIFPGDRIQVIGSDDQLAAFGAAIGNELMADDPDIEKREMKLRQMVIYGKSVFVGKTLAESGIRDKYNCMVVGLEEGKENLSLIEPSRRFVKGDIIWIVGEESDLQTILNM
;
A
#
# COMPACT_ATOMS: atom_id res chain seq x y z
N MET A 1 -21.62 -25.13 -36.04
CA MET A 1 -20.43 -24.62 -35.35
C MET A 1 -20.95 -23.85 -34.17
N SER A 2 -20.61 -24.22 -32.94
CA SER A 2 -20.98 -23.43 -31.76
C SER A 2 -20.21 -22.13 -31.84
N GLU A 3 -20.90 -21.01 -32.07
CA GLU A 3 -20.29 -19.68 -31.97
C GLU A 3 -19.76 -19.50 -30.54
N LEU A 4 -18.51 -19.09 -30.42
CA LEU A 4 -17.94 -18.74 -29.12
C LEU A 4 -18.78 -17.59 -28.50
N PRO A 5 -19.02 -17.61 -27.17
CA PRO A 5 -19.67 -16.49 -26.52
C PRO A 5 -18.97 -15.17 -26.87
N THR A 6 -19.73 -14.11 -27.14
CA THR A 6 -19.24 -12.77 -27.49
C THR A 6 -18.17 -12.27 -26.51
N LEU A 7 -18.37 -12.55 -25.22
CA LEU A 7 -17.43 -12.25 -24.15
C LEU A 7 -16.01 -12.79 -24.40
N ILE A 8 -15.88 -14.03 -24.90
CA ILE A 8 -14.57 -14.64 -25.14
C ILE A 8 -13.88 -13.98 -26.33
N ASN A 9 -14.64 -13.66 -27.39
CA ASN A 9 -14.11 -12.96 -28.56
C ASN A 9 -13.61 -11.55 -28.19
N ASP A 10 -14.40 -10.82 -27.42
CA ASP A 10 -14.07 -9.47 -26.98
C ASP A 10 -12.85 -9.48 -26.05
N LEU A 11 -12.79 -10.43 -25.10
CA LEU A 11 -11.65 -10.58 -24.21
C LEU A 11 -10.37 -10.96 -24.98
N ALA A 12 -10.47 -11.86 -25.97
CA ALA A 12 -9.34 -12.22 -26.81
C ALA A 12 -8.82 -11.01 -27.60
N LEU A 13 -9.72 -10.22 -28.21
CA LEU A 13 -9.36 -9.01 -28.94
C LEU A 13 -8.63 -8.00 -28.01
N ILE A 14 -9.20 -7.75 -26.84
CA ILE A 14 -8.62 -6.83 -25.83
C ILE A 14 -7.23 -7.29 -25.44
N LEU A 15 -7.05 -8.56 -25.07
CA LEU A 15 -5.76 -9.05 -24.59
C LEU A 15 -4.69 -9.08 -25.70
N ILE A 16 -5.06 -9.41 -26.94
CA ILE A 16 -4.13 -9.42 -28.08
C ILE A 16 -3.65 -7.98 -28.38
N VAL A 17 -4.59 -7.03 -28.53
CA VAL A 17 -4.22 -5.65 -28.83
C VAL A 17 -3.46 -5.01 -27.68
N ALA A 18 -3.90 -5.25 -26.43
CA ALA A 18 -3.17 -4.80 -25.25
C ALA A 18 -1.73 -5.33 -25.22
N SER A 19 -1.52 -6.59 -25.55
CA SER A 19 -0.19 -7.20 -25.58
C SER A 19 0.72 -6.52 -26.61
N ILE A 20 0.23 -6.32 -27.83
CA ILE A 20 1.00 -5.69 -28.91
C ILE A 20 1.39 -4.24 -28.54
N VAL A 21 0.39 -3.46 -28.11
CA VAL A 21 0.60 -2.04 -27.77
C VAL A 21 1.50 -1.89 -26.54
N THR A 22 1.34 -2.70 -25.51
CA THR A 22 2.18 -2.62 -24.31
C THR A 22 3.63 -3.03 -24.58
N LEU A 23 3.87 -4.01 -25.45
CA LEU A 23 5.23 -4.35 -25.91
C LEU A 23 5.88 -3.16 -26.66
N LEU A 24 5.12 -2.46 -27.50
CA LEU A 24 5.59 -1.23 -28.16
C LEU A 24 5.91 -0.14 -27.13
N PHE A 25 5.02 0.11 -26.16
CA PHE A 25 5.25 1.12 -25.11
C PHE A 25 6.45 0.78 -24.22
N LYS A 26 6.64 -0.51 -23.91
CA LYS A 26 7.84 -0.97 -23.17
C LYS A 26 9.12 -0.69 -23.98
N LYS A 27 9.11 -0.94 -25.30
CA LYS A 27 10.24 -0.61 -26.18
C LYS A 27 10.51 0.90 -26.24
N LEU A 28 9.45 1.70 -26.20
CA LEU A 28 9.54 3.17 -26.15
C LEU A 28 9.87 3.73 -24.74
N LYS A 29 10.09 2.87 -23.75
CA LYS A 29 10.31 3.23 -22.34
C LYS A 29 9.18 4.09 -21.75
N GLN A 30 7.94 3.89 -22.21
CA GLN A 30 6.76 4.59 -21.73
C GLN A 30 6.00 3.75 -20.67
N PRO A 31 5.21 4.38 -19.77
CA PRO A 31 4.40 3.67 -18.80
C PRO A 31 3.41 2.70 -19.45
N LEU A 32 3.32 1.46 -18.93
CA LEU A 32 2.44 0.40 -19.48
C LEU A 32 0.96 0.80 -19.43
N VAL A 33 0.56 1.57 -18.40
CA VAL A 33 -0.81 2.06 -18.24
C VAL A 33 -1.26 2.88 -19.47
N LEU A 34 -0.38 3.73 -20.01
CA LEU A 34 -0.67 4.46 -21.26
C LEU A 34 -0.87 3.51 -22.44
N GLY A 35 -0.07 2.42 -22.49
CA GLY A 35 -0.22 1.39 -23.51
C GLY A 35 -1.59 0.72 -23.45
N TYR A 36 -2.10 0.41 -22.25
CA TYR A 36 -3.44 -0.16 -22.08
C TYR A 36 -4.54 0.81 -22.52
N VAL A 37 -4.45 2.09 -22.15
CA VAL A 37 -5.42 3.11 -22.57
C VAL A 37 -5.43 3.28 -24.10
N VAL A 38 -4.24 3.32 -24.73
CA VAL A 38 -4.14 3.40 -26.19
C VAL A 38 -4.67 2.13 -26.85
N ALA A 39 -4.40 0.95 -26.30
CA ALA A 39 -4.96 -0.30 -26.78
C ALA A 39 -6.49 -0.27 -26.75
N GLY A 40 -7.07 0.22 -25.66
CA GLY A 40 -8.51 0.41 -25.53
C GLY A 40 -9.09 1.38 -26.55
N PHE A 41 -8.43 2.49 -26.78
CA PHE A 41 -8.81 3.45 -27.83
C PHE A 41 -8.84 2.80 -29.22
N LEU A 42 -7.88 1.91 -29.52
CA LEU A 42 -7.80 1.22 -30.81
C LEU A 42 -8.92 0.17 -31.00
N VAL A 43 -9.36 -0.50 -29.93
CA VAL A 43 -10.47 -1.48 -29.98
C VAL A 43 -11.83 -0.87 -29.66
N SER A 44 -11.92 0.45 -29.53
CA SER A 44 -13.12 1.19 -29.21
C SER A 44 -14.17 1.06 -30.32
N PRO A 45 -15.48 0.91 -29.99
CA PRO A 45 -16.57 1.00 -30.96
C PRO A 45 -16.63 2.34 -31.70
N HIS A 46 -15.96 3.38 -31.19
CA HIS A 46 -15.91 4.71 -31.80
C HIS A 46 -14.84 4.83 -32.91
N MET A 47 -14.03 3.78 -33.11
CA MET A 47 -12.99 3.76 -34.15
C MET A 47 -13.50 3.01 -35.41
N PRO A 48 -13.70 3.71 -36.56
CA PRO A 48 -14.33 3.10 -37.72
C PRO A 48 -13.41 2.14 -38.51
N TYR A 49 -12.11 2.08 -38.22
CA TYR A 49 -11.12 1.36 -39.03
C TYR A 49 -10.52 0.13 -38.35
N THR A 50 -10.89 -0.17 -37.10
CA THR A 50 -10.33 -1.29 -36.33
C THR A 50 -11.43 -2.28 -35.92
N MET A 51 -11.01 -3.52 -35.59
CA MET A 51 -11.93 -4.48 -34.98
C MET A 51 -12.36 -3.95 -33.63
N SER A 52 -13.68 -3.83 -33.42
CA SER A 52 -14.25 -3.27 -32.21
C SER A 52 -14.93 -4.35 -31.35
N VAL A 53 -14.98 -4.11 -30.06
CA VAL A 53 -15.72 -4.92 -29.08
C VAL A 53 -17.22 -4.87 -29.39
N ILE A 54 -17.88 -6.02 -29.25
CA ILE A 54 -19.30 -6.20 -29.61
C ILE A 54 -20.21 -5.83 -28.43
N ASP A 55 -19.87 -6.25 -27.20
CA ASP A 55 -20.68 -6.02 -26.01
C ASP A 55 -19.92 -5.21 -24.94
N ASN A 56 -20.31 -3.95 -24.80
CA ASN A 56 -19.73 -3.03 -23.81
C ASN A 56 -20.17 -3.33 -22.36
N SER A 57 -21.27 -4.04 -22.13
CA SER A 57 -21.80 -4.29 -20.78
C SER A 57 -20.96 -5.29 -20.01
N ASP A 58 -20.54 -6.34 -20.72
CA ASP A 58 -19.66 -7.37 -20.16
C ASP A 58 -18.28 -6.79 -19.82
N ILE A 59 -17.73 -5.98 -20.72
CA ILE A 59 -16.43 -5.31 -20.50
C ILE A 59 -16.50 -4.35 -19.31
N LYS A 60 -17.61 -3.63 -19.13
CA LYS A 60 -17.81 -2.77 -17.95
C LYS A 60 -17.79 -3.58 -16.67
N THR A 61 -18.43 -4.74 -16.62
CA THR A 61 -18.42 -5.63 -15.44
C THR A 61 -16.99 -6.09 -15.11
N TRP A 62 -16.20 -6.47 -16.12
CA TRP A 62 -14.80 -6.84 -15.93
C TRP A 62 -13.93 -5.67 -15.49
N ALA A 63 -14.23 -4.48 -15.99
CA ALA A 63 -13.54 -3.25 -15.56
C ALA A 63 -13.84 -2.93 -14.10
N ASP A 64 -15.08 -3.07 -13.64
CA ASP A 64 -15.47 -2.87 -12.23
C ASP A 64 -14.76 -3.87 -11.31
N ILE A 65 -14.62 -5.14 -11.74
CA ILE A 65 -13.80 -6.14 -11.05
C ILE A 65 -12.32 -5.71 -11.04
N GLY A 66 -11.83 -5.14 -12.14
CA GLY A 66 -10.47 -4.59 -12.24
C GLY A 66 -10.21 -3.48 -11.22
N VAL A 67 -11.10 -2.52 -11.11
CA VAL A 67 -11.04 -1.45 -10.09
C VAL A 67 -11.02 -2.05 -8.67
N MET A 68 -11.88 -3.04 -8.41
CA MET A 68 -11.96 -3.70 -7.11
C MET A 68 -10.62 -4.36 -6.75
N PHE A 69 -9.98 -5.10 -7.65
CA PHE A 69 -8.68 -5.73 -7.38
C PHE A 69 -7.52 -4.74 -7.35
N LEU A 70 -7.56 -3.67 -8.14
CA LEU A 70 -6.59 -2.58 -8.05
C LEU A 70 -6.62 -1.93 -6.67
N LEU A 71 -7.80 -1.56 -6.17
CA LEU A 71 -7.96 -0.95 -4.86
C LEU A 71 -7.69 -1.93 -3.70
N PHE A 72 -8.01 -3.20 -3.89
CA PHE A 72 -7.61 -4.26 -2.95
C PHE A 72 -6.09 -4.35 -2.81
N SER A 73 -5.37 -4.38 -3.93
CA SER A 73 -3.90 -4.39 -3.94
C SER A 73 -3.31 -3.13 -3.33
N LEU A 74 -3.88 -1.95 -3.66
CA LEU A 74 -3.48 -0.71 -3.03
C LEU A 74 -3.67 -0.76 -1.50
N GLY A 75 -4.79 -1.35 -1.05
CA GLY A 75 -5.04 -1.62 0.36
C GLY A 75 -3.97 -2.52 0.99
N LEU A 76 -3.51 -3.56 0.28
CA LEU A 76 -2.42 -4.45 0.73
C LEU A 76 -1.07 -3.72 0.87
N ASP A 77 -0.79 -2.74 0.03
CA ASP A 77 0.41 -1.91 0.11
C ASP A 77 0.30 -0.85 1.24
N PHE A 78 -0.93 -0.62 1.71
CA PHE A 78 -1.26 0.40 2.67
C PHE A 78 -1.08 -0.10 4.11
N SER A 79 -0.25 0.61 4.89
CA SER A 79 -0.12 0.37 6.33
C SER A 79 -0.47 1.63 7.13
N PHE A 80 -1.46 1.50 8.01
CA PHE A 80 -1.88 2.56 8.94
C PHE A 80 -0.72 3.09 9.78
N LYS A 81 0.22 2.23 10.11
CA LYS A 81 1.40 2.61 10.89
C LYS A 81 2.36 3.50 10.13
N LYS A 82 2.50 3.30 8.81
CA LYS A 82 3.34 4.16 7.99
C LYS A 82 2.83 5.60 8.05
N ILE A 83 1.50 5.80 7.95
CA ILE A 83 0.88 7.13 8.04
C ILE A 83 1.13 7.79 9.40
N LEU A 84 0.89 7.05 10.48
CA LEU A 84 1.10 7.57 11.84
C LEU A 84 2.56 7.94 12.12
N LYS A 85 3.50 7.35 11.39
CA LYS A 85 4.94 7.64 11.49
C LYS A 85 5.43 8.73 10.54
N MET A 86 4.68 9.05 9.47
CA MET A 86 5.06 10.06 8.48
C MET A 86 5.11 11.48 9.04
N GLY A 87 4.48 11.72 10.19
CA GLY A 87 4.39 13.05 10.80
C GLY A 87 3.33 13.93 10.13
N MET A 88 3.28 15.21 10.54
CA MET A 88 2.27 16.15 10.06
C MET A 88 2.62 16.79 8.71
N SER A 89 3.89 16.80 8.32
CA SER A 89 4.37 17.47 7.11
C SER A 89 3.70 16.97 5.83
N PRO A 90 3.67 15.66 5.51
CA PRO A 90 2.98 15.14 4.33
C PRO A 90 1.45 15.34 4.39
N ILE A 91 0.85 15.30 5.59
CA ILE A 91 -0.60 15.50 5.76
C ILE A 91 -0.99 16.92 5.39
N ILE A 92 -0.25 17.92 5.88
CA ILE A 92 -0.49 19.34 5.56
C ILE A 92 -0.31 19.55 4.05
N ALA A 93 0.75 18.99 3.45
CA ALA A 93 1.00 19.09 2.02
C ALA A 93 -0.15 18.49 1.20
N ALA A 94 -0.55 17.25 1.45
CA ALA A 94 -1.62 16.57 0.73
C ALA A 94 -2.95 17.30 0.84
N CYS A 95 -3.37 17.70 2.05
CA CYS A 95 -4.61 18.44 2.24
C CYS A 95 -4.61 19.79 1.52
N THR A 96 -3.47 20.49 1.54
CA THR A 96 -3.31 21.78 0.85
C THR A 96 -3.41 21.60 -0.67
N ILE A 97 -2.71 20.63 -1.22
CA ILE A 97 -2.72 20.32 -2.66
C ILE A 97 -4.14 19.99 -3.12
N ILE A 98 -4.79 19.04 -2.44
CA ILE A 98 -6.14 18.61 -2.80
C ILE A 98 -7.12 19.79 -2.74
N PHE A 99 -7.07 20.60 -1.68
CA PHE A 99 -7.96 21.74 -1.52
C PHE A 99 -7.81 22.75 -2.67
N PHE A 100 -6.57 23.15 -2.98
CA PHE A 100 -6.34 24.14 -4.03
C PHE A 100 -6.59 23.60 -5.43
N MET A 101 -6.19 22.36 -5.70
CA MET A 101 -6.42 21.73 -7.01
C MET A 101 -7.91 21.46 -7.26
N MET A 102 -8.64 21.01 -6.23
CA MET A 102 -10.10 20.87 -6.31
C MET A 102 -10.80 22.19 -6.59
N THR A 103 -10.41 23.24 -5.86
CA THR A 103 -10.93 24.59 -6.07
C THR A 103 -10.62 25.11 -7.48
N LEU A 104 -9.38 24.91 -7.95
CA LEU A 104 -8.95 25.33 -9.27
C LEU A 104 -9.73 24.59 -10.38
N GLY A 105 -9.95 23.28 -10.22
CA GLY A 105 -10.77 22.50 -11.16
C GLY A 105 -12.20 22.95 -11.21
N ILE A 106 -12.82 23.27 -10.07
CA ILE A 106 -14.18 23.83 -10.01
C ILE A 106 -14.24 25.19 -10.74
N VAL A 107 -13.27 26.06 -10.50
CA VAL A 107 -13.22 27.39 -11.15
C VAL A 107 -13.06 27.26 -12.66
N VAL A 108 -12.17 26.39 -13.15
CA VAL A 108 -11.96 26.17 -14.57
C VAL A 108 -13.19 25.54 -15.22
N GLY A 109 -13.84 24.55 -14.59
CA GLY A 109 -15.08 23.97 -15.09
C GLY A 109 -16.21 25.02 -15.19
N HIS A 110 -16.30 25.89 -14.19
CA HIS A 110 -17.28 26.98 -14.18
C HIS A 110 -16.99 28.03 -15.27
N ALA A 111 -15.71 28.29 -15.56
CA ALA A 111 -15.31 29.18 -16.66
C ALA A 111 -15.75 28.66 -18.04
N PHE A 112 -15.85 27.33 -18.20
CA PHE A 112 -16.42 26.70 -19.40
C PHE A 112 -17.94 26.55 -19.35
N SER A 113 -18.61 27.09 -18.32
CA SER A 113 -20.06 27.00 -18.11
C SER A 113 -20.58 25.55 -18.02
N TRP A 114 -19.75 24.63 -17.49
CA TRP A 114 -20.15 23.24 -17.26
C TRP A 114 -21.12 23.12 -16.10
N ALA A 115 -21.89 22.03 -16.06
CA ALA A 115 -22.85 21.79 -14.98
C ALA A 115 -22.14 21.71 -13.62
N ARG A 116 -22.84 22.05 -12.55
CA ARG A 116 -22.28 22.09 -11.20
C ARG A 116 -21.62 20.78 -10.79
N MET A 117 -22.23 19.64 -11.13
CA MET A 117 -21.66 18.32 -10.82
C MET A 117 -20.43 18.02 -11.66
N ASP A 118 -20.42 18.38 -12.94
CA ASP A 118 -19.23 18.27 -13.78
C ASP A 118 -18.05 19.04 -13.18
N CYS A 119 -18.28 20.26 -12.68
CA CYS A 119 -17.22 21.07 -12.04
C CYS A 119 -16.69 20.45 -10.76
N ILE A 120 -17.56 19.92 -9.91
CA ILE A 120 -17.17 19.29 -8.62
C ILE A 120 -16.38 18.01 -8.89
N PHE A 121 -16.87 17.15 -9.78
CA PHE A 121 -16.17 15.93 -10.16
C PHE A 121 -14.85 16.24 -10.85
N LEU A 122 -14.80 17.23 -11.75
CA LEU A 122 -13.57 17.69 -12.37
C LEU A 122 -12.54 18.11 -11.31
N GLY A 123 -12.95 18.92 -10.32
CA GLY A 123 -12.09 19.33 -9.22
C GLY A 123 -11.47 18.14 -8.49
N GLY A 124 -12.29 17.12 -8.19
CA GLY A 124 -11.83 15.87 -7.58
C GLY A 124 -10.84 15.11 -8.47
N MET A 125 -11.09 15.05 -9.78
CA MET A 125 -10.20 14.38 -10.74
C MET A 125 -8.85 15.08 -10.88
N LEU A 126 -8.82 16.41 -10.93
CA LEU A 126 -7.58 17.19 -11.08
C LEU A 126 -6.71 17.19 -9.82
N ALA A 127 -7.29 16.88 -8.67
CA ALA A 127 -6.58 16.83 -7.40
C ALA A 127 -5.78 15.54 -7.18
N MET A 128 -5.91 14.53 -8.05
CA MET A 128 -5.33 13.21 -7.87
C MET A 128 -4.14 12.98 -8.80
N SER A 129 -2.98 12.72 -8.19
CA SER A 129 -1.74 12.39 -8.91
C SER A 129 -1.53 10.87 -8.99
N SER A 130 -0.76 10.37 -9.98
CA SER A 130 -0.48 8.94 -10.11
C SER A 130 0.78 8.53 -9.36
N THR A 131 0.63 7.68 -8.37
CA THR A 131 1.73 7.09 -7.61
C THR A 131 2.64 6.26 -8.50
N THR A 132 2.07 5.44 -9.36
CA THR A 132 2.79 4.49 -10.22
C THR A 132 3.68 5.21 -11.25
N ILE A 133 3.15 6.24 -11.91
CA ILE A 133 3.85 6.97 -12.96
C ILE A 133 5.00 7.80 -12.36
N ILE A 134 4.74 8.50 -11.25
CA ILE A 134 5.75 9.31 -10.56
C ILE A 134 6.88 8.42 -10.03
N TYR A 135 6.53 7.28 -9.40
CA TYR A 135 7.51 6.33 -8.92
C TYR A 135 8.45 5.86 -10.03
N LYS A 136 7.86 5.45 -11.18
CA LYS A 136 8.63 5.01 -12.33
C LYS A 136 9.50 6.13 -12.90
N ALA A 137 8.96 7.35 -13.05
CA ALA A 137 9.73 8.48 -13.56
C ALA A 137 10.91 8.84 -12.64
N LEU A 138 10.72 8.78 -11.31
CA LEU A 138 11.79 8.99 -10.33
C LEU A 138 12.86 7.88 -10.39
N ASP A 139 12.44 6.65 -10.62
CA ASP A 139 13.34 5.49 -10.74
C ASP A 139 14.17 5.56 -12.04
N ASP A 140 13.51 5.78 -13.19
CA ASP A 140 14.16 5.95 -14.51
C ASP A 140 15.15 7.12 -14.55
N MET A 141 14.92 8.16 -13.74
CA MET A 141 15.82 9.32 -13.60
C MET A 141 16.89 9.14 -12.50
N GLY A 142 16.92 8.03 -11.78
CA GLY A 142 17.84 7.79 -10.66
C GLY A 142 17.61 8.69 -9.43
N LEU A 143 16.43 9.31 -9.33
CA LEU A 143 16.10 10.27 -8.28
C LEU A 143 15.40 9.64 -7.06
N ARG A 144 15.09 8.35 -7.12
CA ARG A 144 14.29 7.61 -6.12
C ARG A 144 14.85 7.68 -4.71
N GLN A 145 16.18 7.69 -4.54
CA GLN A 145 16.85 7.69 -3.25
C GLN A 145 16.96 9.10 -2.62
N GLN A 146 16.57 10.14 -3.33
CA GLN A 146 16.65 11.50 -2.81
C GLN A 146 15.52 11.79 -1.80
N LYS A 147 15.82 12.68 -0.82
CA LYS A 147 14.88 13.04 0.25
C LYS A 147 13.53 13.55 -0.26
N PHE A 148 13.55 14.39 -1.31
CA PHE A 148 12.32 14.91 -1.89
C PHE A 148 11.44 13.80 -2.49
N ALA A 149 12.05 12.78 -3.11
CA ALA A 149 11.30 11.64 -3.66
C ALA A 149 10.56 10.87 -2.56
N GLY A 150 11.20 10.64 -1.42
CA GLY A 150 10.55 10.04 -0.24
C GLY A 150 9.37 10.89 0.28
N MET A 151 9.49 12.21 0.23
CA MET A 151 8.41 13.13 0.63
C MET A 151 7.24 13.09 -0.37
N VAL A 152 7.54 13.12 -1.69
CA VAL A 152 6.53 12.97 -2.75
C VAL A 152 5.78 11.65 -2.58
N MET A 153 6.48 10.53 -2.38
CA MET A 153 5.84 9.23 -2.15
C MET A 153 4.95 9.21 -0.91
N SER A 154 5.35 9.91 0.16
CA SER A 154 4.52 10.03 1.36
C SER A 154 3.23 10.80 1.11
N VAL A 155 3.29 11.88 0.32
CA VAL A 155 2.11 12.68 -0.05
C VAL A 155 1.21 11.88 -1.00
N LEU A 156 1.77 11.19 -1.99
CA LEU A 156 1.00 10.36 -2.93
C LEU A 156 0.22 9.25 -2.22
N ILE A 157 0.83 8.56 -1.25
CA ILE A 157 0.13 7.56 -0.42
C ILE A 157 -1.04 8.20 0.33
N LEU A 158 -0.90 9.43 0.80
CA LEU A 158 -1.99 10.16 1.45
C LEU A 158 -3.06 10.62 0.46
N GLU A 159 -2.68 11.07 -0.74
CA GLU A 159 -3.63 11.40 -1.82
C GLU A 159 -4.47 10.19 -2.20
N ASP A 160 -3.88 9.00 -2.32
CA ASP A 160 -4.61 7.77 -2.63
C ASP A 160 -5.70 7.47 -1.59
N ILE A 161 -5.42 7.69 -0.31
CA ILE A 161 -6.40 7.52 0.77
C ILE A 161 -7.49 8.58 0.71
N LEU A 162 -7.08 9.83 0.54
CA LEU A 162 -8.01 10.96 0.45
C LEU A 162 -8.88 10.85 -0.82
N ALA A 163 -8.36 10.25 -1.91
CA ALA A 163 -9.12 9.94 -3.11
C ALA A 163 -10.29 9.00 -2.80
N ILE A 164 -10.06 7.96 -2.00
CA ILE A 164 -11.12 7.02 -1.61
C ILE A 164 -12.18 7.72 -0.76
N VAL A 165 -11.75 8.53 0.22
CA VAL A 165 -12.68 9.34 1.02
C VAL A 165 -13.46 10.30 0.13
N MET A 166 -12.77 10.94 -0.82
CA MET A 166 -13.40 11.87 -1.76
C MET A 166 -14.41 11.18 -2.68
N MET A 167 -14.12 9.98 -3.18
CA MET A 167 -15.10 9.22 -3.97
C MET A 167 -16.41 8.95 -3.19
N VAL A 168 -16.28 8.62 -1.90
CA VAL A 168 -17.48 8.40 -1.07
C VAL A 168 -18.24 9.70 -0.82
N VAL A 169 -17.52 10.81 -0.59
CA VAL A 169 -18.13 12.15 -0.44
C VAL A 169 -18.83 12.58 -1.74
N LEU A 170 -18.17 12.39 -2.90
CA LEU A 170 -18.73 12.72 -4.21
C LEU A 170 -19.98 11.89 -4.52
N ALA A 171 -19.97 10.59 -4.20
CA ALA A 171 -21.14 9.73 -4.34
C ALA A 171 -22.32 10.22 -3.48
N ALA A 172 -22.06 10.59 -2.24
CA ALA A 172 -23.09 11.12 -1.34
C ALA A 172 -23.67 12.48 -1.82
N ILE A 173 -22.83 13.37 -2.37
CA ILE A 173 -23.28 14.62 -2.99
C ILE A 173 -24.14 14.34 -4.23
N ALA A 174 -23.80 13.33 -5.01
CA ALA A 174 -24.50 12.93 -6.22
C ALA A 174 -25.89 12.35 -5.96
N GLU A 175 -26.12 11.65 -4.84
CA GLU A 175 -27.40 11.06 -4.45
C GLU A 175 -28.46 12.10 -4.03
N GLY A 176 -28.15 13.40 -4.13
CA GLY A 176 -29.15 14.47 -4.04
C GLY A 176 -29.55 14.90 -2.64
N SER A 177 -28.79 14.55 -1.62
CA SER A 177 -28.89 15.22 -0.34
C SER A 177 -28.42 16.67 -0.52
N SER A 178 -29.39 17.62 -0.49
CA SER A 178 -29.06 19.05 -0.47
C SER A 178 -28.04 19.28 0.65
N PRO A 179 -26.93 20.00 0.40
CA PRO A 179 -25.88 20.13 1.39
C PRO A 179 -26.29 21.10 2.50
N ASP A 180 -27.18 20.68 3.37
CA ASP A 180 -27.28 21.29 4.69
C ASP A 180 -26.03 20.81 5.44
N GLY A 181 -25.23 21.75 5.96
CA GLY A 181 -23.93 21.43 6.57
C GLY A 181 -23.99 20.35 7.67
N GLY A 182 -25.16 20.13 8.27
CA GLY A 182 -25.43 19.04 9.22
C GLY A 182 -25.47 17.65 8.59
N GLU A 183 -26.02 17.52 7.39
CA GLU A 183 -26.10 16.23 6.69
C GLU A 183 -24.73 15.78 6.15
N MET A 184 -23.90 16.71 5.63
CA MET A 184 -22.51 16.41 5.23
C MET A 184 -21.67 15.89 6.40
N ILE A 185 -21.82 16.51 7.58
CA ILE A 185 -21.13 16.03 8.79
C ILE A 185 -21.61 14.61 9.12
N GLY A 186 -22.91 14.34 9.00
CA GLY A 186 -23.47 13.01 9.21
C GLY A 186 -22.90 11.94 8.28
N VAL A 187 -22.73 12.26 6.99
CA VAL A 187 -22.11 11.36 6.00
C VAL A 187 -20.64 11.09 6.33
N VAL A 188 -19.86 12.13 6.63
CA VAL A 188 -18.44 11.97 7.02
C VAL A 188 -18.32 11.15 8.30
N MET A 189 -19.20 11.38 9.30
CA MET A 189 -19.26 10.60 10.52
C MET A 189 -19.63 9.13 10.26
N LYS A 190 -20.57 8.87 9.37
CA LYS A 190 -20.97 7.51 8.94
C LYS A 190 -19.79 6.79 8.28
N ILE A 191 -19.10 7.44 7.36
CA ILE A 191 -17.90 6.89 6.70
C ILE A 191 -16.83 6.56 7.74
N GLY A 192 -16.48 7.53 8.60
CA GLY A 192 -15.49 7.36 9.65
C GLY A 192 -15.85 6.22 10.60
N PHE A 193 -17.12 6.12 10.99
CA PHE A 193 -17.61 5.05 11.84
C PHE A 193 -17.43 3.67 11.20
N PHE A 194 -17.92 3.46 9.98
CA PHE A 194 -17.81 2.16 9.30
C PHE A 194 -16.35 1.80 8.98
N LEU A 195 -15.54 2.78 8.57
CA LEU A 195 -14.12 2.55 8.34
C LEU A 195 -13.43 2.03 9.60
N VAL A 196 -13.63 2.70 10.74
CA VAL A 196 -13.02 2.27 12.01
C VAL A 196 -13.62 0.95 12.49
N LEU A 197 -14.92 0.75 12.34
CA LEU A 197 -15.60 -0.50 12.65
C LEU A 197 -14.97 -1.67 11.90
N TRP A 198 -14.88 -1.57 10.57
CA TRP A 198 -14.35 -2.64 9.73
C TRP A 198 -12.86 -2.89 10.01
N PHE A 199 -12.08 -1.83 10.23
CA PHE A 199 -10.68 -1.99 10.63
C PHE A 199 -10.53 -2.72 11.96
N VAL A 200 -11.28 -2.31 12.95
CA VAL A 200 -11.16 -2.90 14.28
C VAL A 200 -11.63 -4.35 14.29
N VAL A 201 -12.79 -4.63 13.71
CA VAL A 201 -13.32 -6.00 13.59
C VAL A 201 -12.39 -6.86 12.72
N GLY A 202 -11.92 -6.30 11.61
CA GLY A 202 -11.02 -6.98 10.67
C GLY A 202 -9.66 -7.34 11.30
N ILE A 203 -9.02 -6.42 12.02
CA ILE A 203 -7.75 -6.67 12.73
C ILE A 203 -7.90 -7.76 13.82
N PHE A 204 -9.09 -7.95 14.38
CA PHE A 204 -9.34 -9.04 15.30
C PHE A 204 -9.62 -10.37 14.61
N LEU A 205 -10.57 -10.38 13.66
CA LEU A 205 -11.07 -11.62 13.05
C LEU A 205 -10.14 -12.21 12.00
N VAL A 206 -9.61 -11.36 11.10
CA VAL A 206 -8.85 -11.84 9.95
C VAL A 206 -7.52 -12.49 10.36
N PRO A 207 -6.68 -11.89 11.21
CA PRO A 207 -5.45 -12.57 11.65
C PRO A 207 -5.71 -13.83 12.47
N LEU A 208 -6.79 -13.85 13.27
CA LEU A 208 -7.18 -15.04 14.04
C LEU A 208 -7.58 -16.18 13.09
N PHE A 209 -8.37 -15.88 12.07
CA PHE A 209 -8.78 -16.82 11.03
C PHE A 209 -7.57 -17.36 10.25
N LEU A 210 -6.70 -16.48 9.76
CA LEU A 210 -5.52 -16.88 8.99
C LEU A 210 -4.56 -17.73 9.83
N ARG A 211 -4.34 -17.39 11.12
CA ARG A 211 -3.51 -18.18 12.02
C ARG A 211 -4.10 -19.57 12.29
N SER A 212 -5.41 -19.66 12.49
CA SER A 212 -6.08 -20.93 12.73
C SER A 212 -5.96 -21.88 11.53
N MET A 213 -6.02 -21.32 10.31
CA MET A 213 -5.99 -22.09 9.06
C MET A 213 -4.60 -22.18 8.43
N ARG A 214 -3.55 -21.61 9.04
CA ARG A 214 -2.20 -21.49 8.45
C ARG A 214 -1.63 -22.82 7.98
N LYS A 215 -1.86 -23.90 8.73
CA LYS A 215 -1.36 -25.24 8.40
C LYS A 215 -2.02 -25.85 7.15
N LEU A 216 -3.23 -25.39 6.81
CA LEU A 216 -4.00 -25.88 5.65
C LEU A 216 -3.82 -24.99 4.41
N MET A 217 -3.22 -23.80 4.56
CA MET A 217 -3.10 -22.82 3.49
C MET A 217 -1.79 -23.00 2.70
N ASN A 218 -1.90 -23.56 1.50
CA ASN A 218 -0.88 -23.45 0.47
C ASN A 218 -0.99 -22.09 -0.27
N GLY A 219 -0.20 -21.84 -1.32
CA GLY A 219 -0.26 -20.59 -2.10
C GLY A 219 -1.61 -20.37 -2.78
N GLU A 220 -2.13 -21.41 -3.41
CA GLU A 220 -3.42 -21.38 -4.12
C GLU A 220 -4.58 -21.09 -3.15
N THR A 221 -4.67 -21.84 -2.05
CA THR A 221 -5.73 -21.66 -1.05
C THR A 221 -5.67 -20.26 -0.42
N LEU A 222 -4.45 -19.75 -0.16
CA LEU A 222 -4.28 -18.41 0.40
C LEU A 222 -4.76 -17.32 -0.57
N LEU A 223 -4.49 -17.48 -1.87
CA LEU A 223 -5.01 -16.56 -2.90
C LEU A 223 -6.54 -16.58 -2.94
N ILE A 224 -7.15 -17.77 -2.97
CA ILE A 224 -8.62 -17.90 -2.99
C ILE A 224 -9.23 -17.26 -1.74
N VAL A 225 -8.66 -17.50 -0.56
CA VAL A 225 -9.13 -16.90 0.69
C VAL A 225 -8.99 -15.39 0.66
N ALA A 226 -7.86 -14.84 0.20
CA ALA A 226 -7.64 -13.39 0.11
C ALA A 226 -8.64 -12.72 -0.84
N LEU A 227 -8.87 -13.30 -2.03
CA LEU A 227 -9.84 -12.80 -2.99
C LEU A 227 -11.29 -12.98 -2.49
N GLY A 228 -11.58 -14.09 -1.81
CA GLY A 228 -12.88 -14.33 -1.18
C GLY A 228 -13.21 -13.30 -0.10
N LEU A 229 -12.23 -12.97 0.76
CA LEU A 229 -12.37 -11.89 1.76
C LEU A 229 -12.54 -10.51 1.11
N CYS A 230 -11.81 -10.25 0.01
CA CYS A 230 -11.96 -9.04 -0.79
C CYS A 230 -13.39 -8.90 -1.31
N CYS A 231 -13.91 -9.92 -2.00
CA CYS A 231 -15.27 -9.93 -2.54
C CYS A 231 -16.33 -9.84 -1.44
N PHE A 232 -16.14 -10.55 -0.32
CA PHE A 232 -17.03 -10.46 0.83
C PHE A 232 -17.15 -9.03 1.35
N MET A 233 -16.03 -8.34 1.51
CA MET A 233 -16.02 -6.96 2.01
C MET A 233 -16.58 -5.97 0.97
N ALA A 234 -16.35 -6.21 -0.32
CA ALA A 234 -16.95 -5.44 -1.40
C ALA A 234 -18.48 -5.52 -1.36
N VAL A 235 -19.04 -6.74 -1.21
CA VAL A 235 -20.50 -6.95 -1.07
C VAL A 235 -21.03 -6.33 0.22
N LEU A 236 -20.30 -6.45 1.34
CA LEU A 236 -20.72 -5.84 2.60
C LEU A 236 -20.75 -4.31 2.50
N SER A 237 -19.76 -3.72 1.81
CA SER A 237 -19.66 -2.29 1.56
C SER A 237 -20.86 -1.77 0.77
N THR A 238 -21.23 -2.44 -0.32
CA THR A 238 -22.38 -2.05 -1.15
C THR A 238 -23.71 -2.14 -0.40
N LYS A 239 -23.90 -3.14 0.47
CA LYS A 239 -25.09 -3.25 1.32
C LYS A 239 -25.23 -2.09 2.33
N VAL A 240 -24.15 -1.45 2.70
CA VAL A 240 -24.13 -0.30 3.62
C VAL A 240 -24.29 1.04 2.89
N GLY A 241 -24.24 1.01 1.54
CA GLY A 241 -24.35 2.19 0.68
C GLY A 241 -22.99 2.81 0.32
N PHE A 242 -21.91 2.01 0.35
CA PHE A 242 -20.59 2.43 -0.16
C PHE A 242 -20.25 1.67 -1.44
N SER A 243 -19.21 2.11 -2.15
CA SER A 243 -18.75 1.41 -3.35
C SER A 243 -18.09 0.06 -3.02
N SER A 244 -18.18 -0.91 -3.94
CA SER A 244 -17.47 -2.21 -3.86
C SER A 244 -15.96 -2.02 -3.77
N ALA A 245 -15.46 -1.04 -4.49
CA ALA A 245 -14.06 -0.64 -4.54
C ALA A 245 -13.53 -0.19 -3.16
N PHE A 246 -14.32 0.59 -2.42
CA PHE A 246 -14.00 1.00 -1.04
C PHE A 246 -13.90 -0.21 -0.09
N GLY A 247 -14.86 -1.14 -0.19
CA GLY A 247 -14.82 -2.38 0.60
C GLY A 247 -13.57 -3.21 0.32
N ALA A 248 -13.20 -3.37 -0.95
CA ALA A 248 -12.00 -4.06 -1.38
C ALA A 248 -10.72 -3.42 -0.81
N PHE A 249 -10.59 -2.10 -0.87
CA PHE A 249 -9.48 -1.35 -0.26
C PHE A 249 -9.37 -1.59 1.24
N VAL A 250 -10.49 -1.51 1.97
CA VAL A 250 -10.50 -1.73 3.43
C VAL A 250 -10.03 -3.14 3.76
N MET A 251 -10.49 -4.17 3.03
CA MET A 251 -10.03 -5.55 3.26
C MET A 251 -8.55 -5.71 2.95
N GLY A 252 -8.07 -5.12 1.86
CA GLY A 252 -6.64 -5.10 1.53
C GLY A 252 -5.81 -4.49 2.67
N SER A 253 -6.25 -3.37 3.21
CA SER A 253 -5.58 -2.68 4.33
C SER A 253 -5.60 -3.48 5.63
N ILE A 254 -6.64 -4.27 5.88
CA ILE A 254 -6.71 -5.19 7.02
C ILE A 254 -5.69 -6.34 6.83
N LEU A 255 -5.65 -6.93 5.64
CA LEU A 255 -4.70 -8.00 5.31
C LEU A 255 -3.25 -7.52 5.31
N ALA A 256 -2.99 -6.26 4.98
CA ALA A 256 -1.66 -5.63 5.03
C ALA A 256 -0.99 -5.67 6.41
N GLU A 257 -1.78 -5.69 7.47
CA GLU A 257 -1.27 -5.77 8.85
C GLU A 257 -1.06 -7.22 9.33
N THR A 258 -1.41 -8.23 8.51
CA THR A 258 -1.25 -9.65 8.84
C THR A 258 0.17 -10.15 8.52
N ILE A 259 0.55 -11.27 9.14
CA ILE A 259 1.84 -11.94 8.90
C ILE A 259 1.97 -12.42 7.44
N GLU A 260 0.88 -12.86 6.83
CA GLU A 260 0.85 -13.38 5.46
C GLU A 260 0.80 -12.26 4.38
N ALA A 261 0.87 -10.99 4.77
CA ALA A 261 0.70 -9.85 3.86
C ALA A 261 1.64 -9.89 2.64
N GLU A 262 2.95 -10.12 2.84
CA GLU A 262 3.91 -10.17 1.73
C GLU A 262 3.65 -11.32 0.77
N ARG A 263 3.21 -12.46 1.31
CA ARG A 263 2.85 -13.62 0.50
C ARG A 263 1.57 -13.36 -0.29
N ILE A 264 0.56 -12.73 0.35
CA ILE A 264 -0.69 -12.34 -0.32
C ILE A 264 -0.39 -11.33 -1.43
N ILE A 265 0.44 -10.31 -1.19
CA ILE A 265 0.82 -9.31 -2.20
C ILE A 265 1.37 -9.99 -3.45
N LYS A 266 2.35 -10.89 -3.30
CA LYS A 266 2.95 -11.61 -4.43
C LYS A 266 1.95 -12.49 -5.19
N LEU A 267 1.00 -13.11 -4.49
CA LEU A 267 -0.02 -13.97 -5.12
C LEU A 267 -1.11 -13.16 -5.82
N VAL A 268 -1.47 -11.99 -5.30
CA VAL A 268 -2.51 -11.11 -5.85
C VAL A 268 -1.97 -10.27 -7.01
N GLU A 269 -0.68 -9.98 -7.06
CA GLU A 269 -0.07 -9.12 -8.08
C GLU A 269 -0.38 -9.53 -9.52
N PRO A 270 -0.29 -10.81 -9.95
CA PRO A 270 -0.68 -11.23 -11.30
C PRO A 270 -2.18 -10.98 -11.59
N VAL A 271 -3.04 -11.23 -10.61
CA VAL A 271 -4.50 -11.00 -10.73
C VAL A 271 -4.79 -9.52 -10.90
N LYS A 272 -4.20 -8.67 -10.07
CA LYS A 272 -4.29 -7.21 -10.19
C LYS A 272 -3.82 -6.72 -11.56
N ASN A 273 -2.69 -7.24 -12.05
CA ASN A 273 -2.11 -6.80 -13.32
C ASN A 273 -3.02 -7.17 -14.50
N LEU A 274 -3.60 -8.38 -14.50
CA LEU A 274 -4.53 -8.82 -15.54
C LEU A 274 -5.81 -7.96 -15.55
N PHE A 275 -6.51 -7.88 -14.42
CA PHE A 275 -7.76 -7.14 -14.33
C PHE A 275 -7.56 -5.63 -14.41
N GLY A 276 -6.42 -5.12 -13.94
CA GLY A 276 -6.02 -3.74 -14.12
C GLY A 276 -5.79 -3.38 -15.59
N ALA A 277 -5.17 -4.27 -16.37
CA ALA A 277 -5.03 -4.09 -17.81
C ALA A 277 -6.42 -3.99 -18.49
N ILE A 278 -7.35 -4.89 -18.16
CA ILE A 278 -8.72 -4.88 -18.68
C ILE A 278 -9.43 -3.56 -18.31
N PHE A 279 -9.28 -3.10 -17.06
CA PHE A 279 -9.84 -1.82 -16.63
C PHE A 279 -9.31 -0.65 -17.46
N PHE A 280 -7.97 -0.53 -17.62
CA PHE A 280 -7.41 0.58 -18.38
C PHE A 280 -7.72 0.50 -19.88
N VAL A 281 -7.86 -0.70 -20.44
CA VAL A 281 -8.36 -0.87 -21.81
C VAL A 281 -9.81 -0.39 -21.90
N SER A 282 -10.67 -0.78 -20.95
CA SER A 282 -12.06 -0.28 -20.89
C SER A 282 -12.13 1.25 -20.78
N VAL A 283 -11.23 1.85 -19.97
CA VAL A 283 -11.05 3.32 -19.90
C VAL A 283 -10.77 3.91 -21.28
N GLY A 284 -9.84 3.31 -22.03
CA GLY A 284 -9.49 3.73 -23.37
C GLY A 284 -10.61 3.60 -24.39
N MET A 285 -11.46 2.56 -24.26
CA MET A 285 -12.60 2.32 -25.12
C MET A 285 -13.70 3.40 -25.02
N LEU A 286 -13.83 4.05 -23.86
CA LEU A 286 -14.77 5.14 -23.65
C LEU A 286 -14.32 6.48 -24.29
N VAL A 287 -13.12 6.51 -24.88
CA VAL A 287 -12.59 7.70 -25.53
C VAL A 287 -13.15 7.82 -26.94
N ASP A 288 -13.94 8.86 -27.19
CA ASP A 288 -14.45 9.20 -28.52
C ASP A 288 -13.52 10.26 -29.17
N PRO A 289 -12.92 9.96 -30.35
CA PRO A 289 -12.07 10.90 -31.07
C PRO A 289 -12.78 12.23 -31.40
N ASN A 290 -14.09 12.19 -31.71
CA ASN A 290 -14.88 13.38 -32.03
C ASN A 290 -14.97 14.32 -30.81
N ILE A 291 -15.13 13.76 -29.62
CA ILE A 291 -15.15 14.53 -28.39
C ILE A 291 -13.79 15.19 -28.13
N ILE A 292 -12.68 14.49 -28.38
CA ILE A 292 -11.35 15.06 -28.20
C ILE A 292 -11.16 16.29 -29.10
N VAL A 293 -11.57 16.21 -30.36
CA VAL A 293 -11.48 17.32 -31.31
C VAL A 293 -12.39 18.48 -30.90
N ALA A 294 -13.65 18.18 -30.53
CA ALA A 294 -14.62 19.18 -30.10
C ALA A 294 -14.21 19.93 -28.82
N TYR A 295 -13.54 19.23 -27.89
CA TYR A 295 -13.09 19.79 -26.61
C TYR A 295 -11.57 20.06 -26.57
N ALA A 296 -10.93 20.25 -27.74
CA ALA A 296 -9.48 20.48 -27.79
C ALA A 296 -9.04 21.71 -26.96
N VAL A 297 -9.80 22.81 -26.97
CA VAL A 297 -9.49 24.01 -26.17
C VAL A 297 -9.62 23.73 -24.67
N PRO A 298 -10.72 23.16 -24.15
CA PRO A 298 -10.80 22.71 -22.75
C PRO A 298 -9.65 21.77 -22.35
N ILE A 299 -9.30 20.79 -23.19
CA ILE A 299 -8.20 19.85 -22.90
C ILE A 299 -6.88 20.61 -22.73
N MET A 300 -6.53 21.52 -23.62
CA MET A 300 -5.30 22.31 -23.52
C MET A 300 -5.28 23.21 -22.27
N VAL A 301 -6.41 23.85 -21.95
CA VAL A 301 -6.52 24.67 -20.73
C VAL A 301 -6.38 23.80 -19.48
N LEU A 302 -7.00 22.62 -19.44
CA LEU A 302 -6.89 21.70 -18.32
C LEU A 302 -5.45 21.16 -18.17
N VAL A 303 -4.77 20.83 -19.26
CA VAL A 303 -3.34 20.45 -19.23
C VAL A 303 -2.51 21.56 -18.58
N LEU A 304 -2.66 22.81 -19.04
CA LEU A 304 -1.97 23.95 -18.45
C LEU A 304 -2.35 24.15 -16.97
N THR A 305 -3.62 24.00 -16.65
CA THR A 305 -4.13 24.10 -15.28
C THR A 305 -3.46 23.10 -14.35
N ILE A 306 -3.26 21.86 -14.80
CA ILE A 306 -2.59 20.82 -14.00
C ILE A 306 -1.10 21.11 -13.88
N LEU A 307 -0.43 21.39 -15.01
CA LEU A 307 1.02 21.65 -15.00
C LEU A 307 1.37 22.84 -14.10
N LEU A 308 0.64 23.95 -14.23
CA LEU A 308 0.88 25.16 -13.46
C LEU A 308 0.30 25.03 -12.04
N GLY A 309 -0.90 24.51 -11.90
CA GLY A 309 -1.58 24.35 -10.61
C GLY A 309 -0.79 23.43 -9.67
N GLN A 310 -0.41 22.24 -10.12
CA GLN A 310 0.40 21.30 -9.33
C GLN A 310 1.80 21.88 -9.05
N ALA A 311 2.46 22.50 -10.02
CA ALA A 311 3.76 23.13 -9.80
C ALA A 311 3.70 24.24 -8.74
N VAL A 312 2.66 25.09 -8.75
CA VAL A 312 2.50 26.21 -7.80
C VAL A 312 1.93 25.72 -6.46
N PHE A 313 0.75 25.09 -6.47
CA PHE A 313 0.06 24.68 -5.23
C PHE A 313 0.74 23.46 -4.59
N GLY A 314 1.34 22.57 -5.40
CA GLY A 314 2.21 21.52 -4.90
C GLY A 314 3.42 22.12 -4.16
N THR A 315 4.15 23.04 -4.78
CA THR A 315 5.26 23.74 -4.11
C THR A 315 4.80 24.41 -2.83
N PHE A 316 3.67 25.12 -2.85
CA PHE A 316 3.12 25.79 -1.68
C PHE A 316 2.73 24.81 -0.58
N GLY A 317 2.07 23.70 -0.90
CA GLY A 317 1.69 22.65 0.04
C GLY A 317 2.91 22.02 0.73
N PHE A 318 3.96 21.70 -0.03
CA PHE A 318 5.20 21.17 0.54
C PHE A 318 5.94 22.20 1.40
N MET A 319 5.88 23.47 1.05
CA MET A 319 6.45 24.55 1.88
C MET A 319 5.70 24.68 3.22
N LEU A 320 4.36 24.68 3.20
CA LEU A 320 3.54 24.65 4.43
C LEU A 320 3.82 23.40 5.26
N GLY A 321 4.14 22.27 4.60
CA GLY A 321 4.62 21.04 5.24
C GLY A 321 6.04 21.13 5.82
N GLY A 322 6.71 22.30 5.72
CA GLY A 322 8.03 22.54 6.31
C GLY A 322 9.21 22.13 5.42
N GLN A 323 9.02 22.03 4.10
CA GLN A 323 10.12 21.78 3.15
C GLN A 323 10.74 23.09 2.68
N SER A 324 12.07 23.08 2.44
CA SER A 324 12.75 24.23 1.83
C SER A 324 12.21 24.51 0.43
N LEU A 325 12.27 25.76 -0.05
CA LEU A 325 11.75 26.16 -1.35
C LEU A 325 12.28 25.26 -2.49
N LYS A 326 13.59 24.95 -2.51
CA LYS A 326 14.21 24.08 -3.50
C LYS A 326 13.60 22.66 -3.48
N SER A 327 13.46 22.08 -2.30
CA SER A 327 12.87 20.74 -2.12
C SER A 327 11.39 20.75 -2.48
N ALA A 328 10.64 21.77 -2.04
CA ALA A 328 9.22 21.93 -2.32
C ALA A 328 8.93 22.09 -3.81
N MET A 329 9.73 22.87 -4.54
CA MET A 329 9.60 22.97 -6.02
C MET A 329 9.86 21.63 -6.69
N ARG A 330 10.89 20.89 -6.30
CA ARG A 330 11.14 19.55 -6.84
C ARG A 330 9.96 18.60 -6.59
N CYS A 331 9.36 18.66 -5.40
CA CYS A 331 8.18 17.88 -5.07
C CYS A 331 6.97 18.29 -5.92
N GLY A 332 6.60 19.58 -5.96
CA GLY A 332 5.43 20.06 -6.69
C GLY A 332 5.52 19.81 -8.19
N PHE A 333 6.68 20.03 -8.79
CA PHE A 333 6.92 19.76 -10.21
C PHE A 333 6.90 18.25 -10.54
N SER A 334 7.15 17.39 -9.57
CA SER A 334 7.04 15.93 -9.76
C SER A 334 5.60 15.43 -9.79
N MET A 335 4.64 16.20 -9.27
CA MET A 335 3.23 15.81 -9.15
C MET A 335 2.34 16.35 -10.29
N THR A 336 2.91 16.92 -11.34
CA THR A 336 2.21 17.63 -12.43
C THR A 336 1.50 16.72 -13.43
N GLN A 337 0.71 15.77 -12.95
CA GLN A 337 -0.06 14.84 -13.79
C GLN A 337 -1.36 14.39 -13.11
N ILE A 338 -2.27 13.84 -13.91
CA ILE A 338 -3.50 13.18 -13.42
C ILE A 338 -3.25 11.69 -13.23
N GLY A 339 -3.69 11.14 -12.07
CA GLY A 339 -3.57 9.73 -11.73
C GLY A 339 -4.76 8.86 -12.15
N GLU A 340 -4.60 7.56 -11.92
CA GLU A 340 -5.63 6.55 -12.17
C GLU A 340 -6.92 6.75 -11.37
N PHE A 341 -6.85 7.35 -10.19
CA PHE A 341 -8.03 7.67 -9.39
C PHE A 341 -8.99 8.63 -10.11
N SER A 342 -8.48 9.50 -10.97
CA SER A 342 -9.30 10.40 -11.77
C SER A 342 -10.23 9.63 -12.72
N PHE A 343 -9.76 8.51 -13.29
CA PHE A 343 -10.60 7.64 -14.12
C PHE A 343 -11.66 6.91 -13.28
N ILE A 344 -11.32 6.51 -12.08
CA ILE A 344 -12.25 5.85 -11.15
C ILE A 344 -13.32 6.84 -10.70
N ILE A 345 -12.96 8.09 -10.38
CA ILE A 345 -13.90 9.18 -10.06
C ILE A 345 -14.80 9.49 -11.26
N ALA A 346 -14.24 9.55 -12.47
CA ALA A 346 -15.01 9.78 -13.68
C ALA A 346 -15.98 8.63 -13.97
N SER A 347 -15.55 7.38 -13.82
CA SER A 347 -16.39 6.19 -13.95
C SER A 347 -17.53 6.19 -12.91
N LEU A 348 -17.24 6.56 -11.67
CA LEU A 348 -18.23 6.72 -10.62
C LEU A 348 -19.28 7.77 -11.01
N GLY A 349 -18.85 8.96 -11.45
CA GLY A 349 -19.78 10.02 -11.87
C GLY A 349 -20.67 9.62 -13.05
N LEU A 350 -20.11 8.88 -14.02
CA LEU A 350 -20.88 8.32 -15.14
C LEU A 350 -21.87 7.24 -14.68
N SER A 351 -21.48 6.36 -13.77
CA SER A 351 -22.36 5.30 -13.26
C SER A 351 -23.53 5.84 -12.45
N LEU A 352 -23.33 6.96 -11.76
CA LEU A 352 -24.35 7.69 -11.03
C LEU A 352 -25.20 8.60 -11.95
N GLY A 353 -24.80 8.78 -13.23
CA GLY A 353 -25.51 9.61 -14.19
C GLY A 353 -25.48 11.11 -13.90
N VAL A 354 -24.53 11.58 -13.07
CA VAL A 354 -24.47 12.97 -12.60
C VAL A 354 -23.48 13.84 -13.36
N ILE A 355 -22.61 13.25 -14.17
CA ILE A 355 -21.66 13.98 -15.02
C ILE A 355 -21.95 13.78 -16.51
N GLY A 356 -21.55 14.76 -17.31
CA GLY A 356 -21.67 14.70 -18.77
C GLY A 356 -20.75 13.65 -19.38
N LYS A 357 -21.20 12.93 -20.40
CA LYS A 357 -20.43 11.90 -21.11
C LYS A 357 -19.13 12.42 -21.72
N PHE A 358 -19.02 13.74 -21.99
CA PHE A 358 -17.84 14.37 -22.54
C PHE A 358 -16.67 14.45 -21.54
N LEU A 359 -16.97 14.53 -20.23
CA LEU A 359 -15.96 14.81 -19.22
C LEU A 359 -14.95 13.67 -19.09
N TYR A 360 -15.43 12.43 -19.23
CA TYR A 360 -14.57 11.25 -19.14
C TYR A 360 -13.47 11.20 -20.23
N PRO A 361 -13.80 11.28 -21.53
CA PRO A 361 -12.80 11.35 -22.60
C PRO A 361 -11.84 12.54 -22.46
N VAL A 362 -12.35 13.70 -22.02
CA VAL A 362 -11.53 14.90 -21.79
C VAL A 362 -10.45 14.63 -20.73
N VAL A 363 -10.85 14.07 -19.59
CA VAL A 363 -9.90 13.76 -18.49
C VAL A 363 -8.89 12.70 -18.90
N VAL A 364 -9.28 11.69 -19.66
CA VAL A 364 -8.38 10.67 -20.20
C VAL A 364 -7.33 11.32 -21.12
N ALA A 365 -7.76 12.18 -22.04
CA ALA A 365 -6.85 12.88 -22.95
C ALA A 365 -5.85 13.77 -22.17
N VAL A 366 -6.33 14.52 -21.18
CA VAL A 366 -5.51 15.36 -20.31
C VAL A 366 -4.50 14.52 -19.53
N SER A 367 -4.90 13.37 -19.01
CA SER A 367 -4.03 12.45 -18.26
C SER A 367 -2.89 11.90 -19.14
N VAL A 368 -3.20 11.48 -20.38
CA VAL A 368 -2.20 11.00 -21.33
C VAL A 368 -1.15 12.07 -21.61
N ILE A 369 -1.59 13.31 -21.91
CA ILE A 369 -0.70 14.42 -22.22
C ILE A 369 0.16 14.79 -21.00
N THR A 370 -0.45 14.93 -19.82
CA THR A 370 0.27 15.31 -18.61
C THR A 370 1.25 14.24 -18.16
N THR A 371 0.93 12.97 -18.33
CA THR A 371 1.84 11.85 -18.05
C THR A 371 3.09 11.91 -18.95
N PHE A 372 2.90 12.17 -20.23
CA PHE A 372 4.02 12.34 -21.18
C PHE A 372 4.92 13.53 -20.80
N LEU A 373 4.34 14.61 -20.29
CA LEU A 373 5.07 15.84 -19.91
C LEU A 373 5.76 15.73 -18.54
N THR A 374 5.38 14.80 -17.68
CA THR A 374 5.87 14.67 -16.29
C THR A 374 7.41 14.63 -16.18
N PRO A 375 8.17 13.80 -16.93
CA PRO A 375 9.64 13.79 -16.83
C PRO A 375 10.28 15.13 -17.19
N TYR A 376 9.68 15.86 -18.12
CA TYR A 376 10.15 17.21 -18.51
C TYR A 376 9.89 18.22 -17.41
N MET A 377 8.73 18.16 -16.76
CA MET A 377 8.41 18.99 -15.61
C MET A 377 9.34 18.71 -14.42
N MET A 378 9.64 17.45 -14.12
CA MET A 378 10.61 17.09 -13.10
C MET A 378 11.99 17.71 -13.37
N LYS A 379 12.47 17.64 -14.64
CA LYS A 379 13.73 18.25 -15.04
C LYS A 379 13.69 19.79 -14.97
N ALA A 380 12.56 20.40 -15.28
CA ALA A 380 12.38 21.85 -15.25
C ALA A 380 12.39 22.43 -13.82
N SER A 381 12.18 21.62 -12.79
CA SER A 381 12.12 22.07 -11.38
C SER A 381 13.36 22.82 -10.92
N VAL A 382 14.57 22.34 -11.27
CA VAL A 382 15.84 22.95 -10.85
C VAL A 382 16.13 24.26 -11.60
N PRO A 383 16.04 24.33 -12.96
CA PRO A 383 16.16 25.59 -13.67
C PRO A 383 15.15 26.65 -13.20
N CYS A 384 13.88 26.27 -13.00
CA CYS A 384 12.85 27.19 -12.50
C CYS A 384 13.19 27.71 -11.10
N TYR A 385 13.70 26.86 -10.21
CA TYR A 385 14.18 27.29 -8.88
C TYR A 385 15.30 28.34 -9.03
N ASN A 386 16.30 28.09 -9.85
CA ASN A 386 17.44 28.98 -10.04
C ASN A 386 17.02 30.36 -10.60
N ILE A 387 16.03 30.37 -11.53
CA ILE A 387 15.46 31.62 -12.07
C ILE A 387 14.69 32.36 -10.98
N LEU A 388 13.88 31.66 -10.21
CA LEU A 388 13.08 32.24 -9.14
C LEU A 388 13.97 32.83 -8.03
N GLU A 389 15.01 32.09 -7.62
CA GLU A 389 15.97 32.54 -6.59
C GLU A 389 16.73 33.80 -7.01
N ARG A 390 17.04 33.93 -8.32
CA ARG A 390 17.71 35.15 -8.84
C ARG A 390 16.78 36.35 -8.92
N ARG A 391 15.48 36.15 -9.14
CA ARG A 391 14.50 37.24 -9.29
C ARG A 391 13.84 37.67 -8.00
N LEU A 392 13.76 36.78 -6.99
CA LEU A 392 13.17 37.12 -5.70
C LEU A 392 14.16 37.84 -4.79
N PRO A 393 13.69 38.84 -4.00
CA PRO A 393 14.50 39.45 -2.96
C PRO A 393 15.02 38.39 -1.97
N LYS A 394 16.29 38.49 -1.59
CA LYS A 394 16.92 37.52 -0.66
C LYS A 394 16.16 37.41 0.69
N SER A 395 15.48 38.49 1.13
CA SER A 395 14.63 38.49 2.33
C SER A 395 13.43 37.53 2.18
N TRP A 396 12.82 37.47 1.00
CA TRP A 396 11.67 36.60 0.72
C TRP A 396 12.08 35.12 0.67
N VAL A 397 13.19 34.83 -0.03
CA VAL A 397 13.73 33.45 -0.06
C VAL A 397 14.12 32.98 1.33
N LYS A 398 14.70 33.89 2.16
CA LYS A 398 15.02 33.58 3.56
C LYS A 398 13.77 33.41 4.41
N ALA A 399 12.74 34.23 4.23
CA ALA A 399 11.46 34.06 4.90
C ALA A 399 10.76 32.74 4.54
N MET A 400 10.74 32.38 3.25
CA MET A 400 10.18 31.12 2.76
C MET A 400 10.94 29.90 3.30
N ASN A 401 12.27 29.98 3.40
CA ASN A 401 13.06 28.91 4.02
C ASN A 401 12.94 28.90 5.57
N ASN A 402 12.65 30.05 6.19
CA ASN A 402 12.41 30.12 7.65
C ASN A 402 11.07 29.52 8.05
N ILE A 403 10.05 29.52 7.18
CA ILE A 403 8.79 28.78 7.40
C ILE A 403 9.09 27.29 7.58
N ALA A 404 10.07 26.76 6.84
CA ALA A 404 10.54 25.38 6.99
C ALA A 404 11.24 25.10 8.34
N LEU A 405 11.83 26.11 8.96
CA LEU A 405 12.58 26.00 10.22
C LEU A 405 11.72 26.30 11.46
N SER A 406 10.52 26.87 11.29
CA SER A 406 9.66 27.39 12.37
C SER A 406 8.74 26.33 12.99
N HIS A 407 9.21 25.11 13.21
CA HIS A 407 8.57 24.23 14.18
C HIS A 407 9.39 24.25 15.47
N PRO A 408 9.09 25.20 16.41
CA PRO A 408 9.78 25.20 17.69
C PRO A 408 9.48 23.89 18.41
N ALA A 409 10.52 23.23 18.89
CA ALA A 409 10.37 22.09 19.79
C ALA A 409 9.59 22.58 21.03
N PRO A 410 8.40 22.07 21.33
CA PRO A 410 7.63 22.55 22.48
C PRO A 410 8.40 22.28 23.77
N ALA A 411 8.31 23.23 24.72
CA ALA A 411 8.93 23.13 26.03
C ALA A 411 8.58 21.81 26.73
N HIS A 412 9.51 21.24 27.48
CA HIS A 412 9.43 19.86 28.03
C HIS A 412 8.15 19.58 28.84
N GLY A 413 7.55 20.58 29.52
CA GLY A 413 6.33 20.44 30.31
C GLY A 413 5.06 20.37 29.45
N GLU A 414 4.90 21.25 28.45
CA GLU A 414 3.76 21.24 27.53
C GLU A 414 3.72 19.96 26.68
N ARG A 415 4.88 19.38 26.39
CA ARG A 415 4.98 18.13 25.61
C ARG A 415 4.39 16.94 26.37
N ARG A 416 4.54 16.87 27.71
CA ARG A 416 3.98 15.79 28.55
C ARG A 416 2.46 15.85 28.64
N TRP A 417 1.89 17.03 28.87
CA TRP A 417 0.43 17.25 28.89
C TRP A 417 -0.22 16.90 27.54
N ARG A 418 0.32 17.46 26.48
CA ARG A 418 -0.19 17.21 25.11
C ARG A 418 -0.09 15.73 24.74
N SER A 419 1.02 15.06 25.07
CA SER A 419 1.21 13.62 24.86
C SER A 419 0.17 12.82 25.61
N LEU A 420 -0.04 13.07 26.90
CA LEU A 420 -1.00 12.35 27.75
C LEU A 420 -2.43 12.55 27.23
N LEU A 421 -2.85 13.80 26.99
CA LEU A 421 -4.20 14.11 26.50
C LEU A 421 -4.48 13.48 25.16
N LEU A 422 -3.57 13.58 24.18
CA LEU A 422 -3.71 12.94 22.87
C LEU A 422 -3.80 11.43 22.98
N GLN A 423 -3.01 10.80 23.84
CA GLN A 423 -3.08 9.36 24.04
C GLN A 423 -4.40 8.95 24.73
N MET A 424 -4.85 9.71 25.72
CA MET A 424 -6.13 9.44 26.40
C MET A 424 -7.32 9.62 25.46
N THR A 425 -7.35 10.69 24.68
CA THR A 425 -8.42 10.98 23.70
C THR A 425 -8.46 9.88 22.63
N ARG A 426 -7.29 9.53 22.07
CA ARG A 426 -7.18 8.45 21.08
C ARG A 426 -7.70 7.12 21.61
N ILE A 427 -7.34 6.75 22.83
CA ILE A 427 -7.81 5.54 23.50
C ILE A 427 -9.32 5.55 23.69
N THR A 428 -9.84 6.67 24.23
CA THR A 428 -11.28 6.83 24.44
C THR A 428 -12.04 6.72 23.13
N LEU A 429 -11.58 7.37 22.08
CA LEU A 429 -12.19 7.32 20.75
C LEU A 429 -12.20 5.90 20.16
N ILE A 430 -11.08 5.21 20.17
CA ILE A 430 -10.98 3.83 19.64
C ILE A 430 -11.94 2.89 20.36
N TYR A 431 -11.91 2.88 21.71
CA TYR A 431 -12.76 1.96 22.46
C TYR A 431 -14.25 2.39 22.45
N SER A 432 -14.56 3.68 22.28
CA SER A 432 -15.94 4.13 22.05
C SER A 432 -16.49 3.61 20.73
N ILE A 433 -15.70 3.66 19.67
CA ILE A 433 -16.08 3.13 18.35
C ILE A 433 -16.27 1.62 18.42
N LEU A 434 -15.35 0.89 19.10
CA LEU A 434 -15.50 -0.54 19.34
C LEU A 434 -16.78 -0.87 20.10
N SER A 435 -17.09 -0.09 21.13
CA SER A 435 -18.33 -0.29 21.92
C SER A 435 -19.57 -0.04 21.08
N SER A 436 -19.59 1.06 20.30
CA SER A 436 -20.70 1.37 19.38
C SER A 436 -20.90 0.26 18.33
N ALA A 437 -19.79 -0.21 17.74
CA ALA A 437 -19.80 -1.31 16.78
C ALA A 437 -20.37 -2.60 17.36
N SER A 438 -19.91 -2.97 18.56
CA SER A 438 -20.38 -4.16 19.26
C SER A 438 -21.87 -4.05 19.59
N ILE A 439 -22.35 -2.88 20.01
CA ILE A 439 -23.77 -2.62 20.26
C ILE A 439 -24.57 -2.76 18.97
N ALA A 440 -24.10 -2.17 17.87
CA ALA A 440 -24.78 -2.25 16.57
C ALA A 440 -24.93 -3.71 16.09
N VAL A 441 -23.83 -4.49 16.17
CA VAL A 441 -23.87 -5.93 15.82
C VAL A 441 -24.85 -6.70 16.70
N MET A 442 -24.84 -6.48 18.02
CA MET A 442 -25.74 -7.15 18.94
C MET A 442 -27.22 -6.79 18.67
N PHE A 443 -27.49 -5.53 18.35
CA PHE A 443 -28.87 -5.10 18.06
C PHE A 443 -29.36 -5.53 16.68
N MET A 444 -28.46 -5.62 15.69
CA MET A 444 -28.82 -5.97 14.32
C MET A 444 -29.00 -7.48 14.11
N PHE A 445 -28.20 -8.31 14.79
CA PHE A 445 -28.20 -9.76 14.62
C PHE A 445 -28.70 -10.50 15.84
N PHE A 446 -28.22 -10.19 17.04
CA PHE A 446 -28.54 -10.96 18.24
C PHE A 446 -29.94 -10.67 18.77
N LEU A 447 -30.41 -9.43 18.75
CA LEU A 447 -31.73 -9.05 19.20
C LEU A 447 -32.86 -9.71 18.36
N PRO A 448 -32.83 -9.69 17.01
CA PRO A 448 -33.82 -10.40 16.20
C PRO A 448 -33.75 -11.93 16.42
N PHE A 449 -32.55 -12.48 16.56
CA PHE A 449 -32.34 -13.90 16.82
C PHE A 449 -32.97 -14.32 18.16
N VAL A 450 -32.73 -13.59 19.24
CA VAL A 450 -33.34 -13.89 20.56
C VAL A 450 -34.86 -13.73 20.50
N ARG A 451 -35.36 -12.71 19.79
CA ARG A 451 -36.80 -12.51 19.62
C ARG A 451 -37.46 -13.63 18.80
N SER A 452 -36.75 -14.23 17.84
CA SER A 452 -37.27 -15.37 17.06
C SER A 452 -37.38 -16.67 17.90
N ILE A 453 -36.47 -16.83 18.89
CA ILE A 453 -36.50 -18.00 19.80
C ILE A 453 -37.58 -17.85 20.90
N MET A 454 -37.89 -16.61 21.28
CA MET A 454 -38.84 -16.32 22.36
C MET A 454 -40.04 -15.49 21.87
N PRO A 455 -40.89 -16.01 20.99
CA PRO A 455 -42.06 -15.29 20.47
C PRO A 455 -43.03 -15.03 21.61
N GLY A 456 -43.40 -13.75 21.80
CA GLY A 456 -44.35 -13.34 22.87
C GLY A 456 -43.69 -12.88 24.18
N MET A 457 -42.42 -13.18 24.44
CA MET A 457 -41.68 -12.72 25.62
C MET A 457 -40.71 -11.58 25.33
N HIS A 458 -41.15 -10.52 24.66
CA HIS A 458 -40.28 -9.41 24.25
C HIS A 458 -39.50 -8.77 25.39
N TRP A 459 -40.04 -8.71 26.57
CA TRP A 459 -39.36 -8.10 27.71
C TRP A 459 -38.13 -8.93 28.18
N TRP A 460 -38.28 -10.28 28.25
CA TRP A 460 -37.17 -11.16 28.54
C TRP A 460 -36.12 -11.20 27.47
N ALA A 461 -36.53 -11.19 26.20
CA ALA A 461 -35.62 -11.12 25.04
C ALA A 461 -34.76 -9.84 25.07
N ASN A 462 -35.40 -8.70 25.36
CA ASN A 462 -34.69 -7.42 25.49
C ASN A 462 -33.74 -7.41 26.70
N GLY A 463 -34.16 -7.98 27.86
CA GLY A 463 -33.33 -8.10 29.07
C GLY A 463 -32.09 -8.97 28.84
N ILE A 464 -32.25 -10.14 28.20
CA ILE A 464 -31.12 -11.00 27.80
C ILE A 464 -30.19 -10.30 26.87
N CYS A 465 -30.72 -9.59 25.84
CA CYS A 465 -29.93 -8.84 24.90
C CYS A 465 -29.17 -7.69 25.60
N ALA A 466 -29.80 -6.96 26.52
CA ALA A 466 -29.14 -5.92 27.30
C ALA A 466 -27.97 -6.47 28.12
N LEU A 467 -28.23 -7.54 28.89
CA LEU A 467 -27.22 -8.15 29.74
C LEU A 467 -26.01 -8.67 28.93
N THR A 468 -26.29 -9.41 27.86
CA THR A 468 -25.25 -9.98 27.02
C THR A 468 -24.44 -8.88 26.29
N THR A 469 -25.08 -7.81 25.78
CA THR A 469 -24.42 -6.68 25.16
C THR A 469 -23.51 -5.96 26.16
N VAL A 470 -24.02 -5.64 27.36
CA VAL A 470 -23.24 -4.99 28.42
C VAL A 470 -22.05 -5.86 28.84
N LEU A 471 -22.24 -7.17 28.96
CA LEU A 471 -21.17 -8.10 29.28
C LEU A 471 -20.10 -8.20 28.21
N PHE A 472 -20.52 -8.15 26.97
CA PHE A 472 -19.62 -8.17 25.78
C PHE A 472 -18.79 -6.90 25.66
N ILE A 473 -19.38 -5.71 25.86
CA ILE A 473 -18.67 -4.44 25.77
C ILE A 473 -17.90 -4.06 27.05
N SER A 474 -18.11 -4.78 28.15
CA SER A 474 -17.50 -4.45 29.45
C SER A 474 -15.98 -4.31 29.44
N PRO A 475 -15.17 -5.09 28.67
CA PRO A 475 -13.74 -4.90 28.58
C PRO A 475 -13.37 -3.57 27.91
N PHE A 476 -14.15 -3.14 26.93
CA PHE A 476 -13.94 -1.89 26.20
C PHE A 476 -14.28 -0.68 27.07
N LEU A 477 -15.42 -0.71 27.75
CA LEU A 477 -15.82 0.35 28.70
C LEU A 477 -14.80 0.51 29.82
N ARG A 478 -14.30 -0.60 30.36
CA ARG A 478 -13.22 -0.55 31.35
C ARG A 478 -11.95 0.07 30.78
N ALA A 479 -11.57 -0.26 29.53
CA ALA A 479 -10.41 0.32 28.89
C ALA A 479 -10.58 1.84 28.68
N ILE A 480 -11.79 2.33 28.33
CA ILE A 480 -12.09 3.75 28.26
C ILE A 480 -11.74 4.42 29.57
N VAL A 481 -12.18 3.89 30.71
CA VAL A 481 -12.04 4.57 32.01
C VAL A 481 -10.64 4.43 32.61
N MET A 482 -10.06 3.21 32.60
CA MET A 482 -8.89 2.87 33.43
C MET A 482 -7.55 2.94 32.72
N LYS A 483 -7.53 2.92 31.36
CA LYS A 483 -6.27 2.88 30.62
C LYS A 483 -5.53 4.21 30.74
N LYS A 484 -4.21 4.15 30.92
CA LYS A 484 -3.29 5.31 31.09
C LYS A 484 -3.41 6.07 32.42
N ASN A 485 -4.36 5.77 33.29
CA ASN A 485 -4.43 6.41 34.61
C ASN A 485 -3.25 6.02 35.53
N HIS A 486 -2.45 5.03 35.13
CA HIS A 486 -1.26 4.56 35.86
C HIS A 486 0.00 4.63 34.98
N SER A 487 -0.02 5.39 33.89
CA SER A 487 1.17 5.60 33.07
C SER A 487 2.21 6.46 33.78
N ASP A 488 3.46 6.34 33.38
CA ASP A 488 4.54 7.12 33.97
C ASP A 488 4.37 8.61 33.75
N GLU A 489 3.79 9.00 32.57
CA GLU A 489 3.43 10.40 32.31
C GLU A 489 2.34 10.90 33.26
N PHE A 490 1.31 10.08 33.55
CA PHE A 490 0.24 10.45 34.48
C PHE A 490 0.78 10.61 35.90
N LYS A 491 1.60 9.66 36.37
CA LYS A 491 2.23 9.72 37.70
C LYS A 491 3.16 10.90 37.84
N ALA A 492 3.97 11.20 36.80
CA ALA A 492 4.86 12.34 36.78
C ALA A 492 4.08 13.66 36.91
N LEU A 493 3.01 13.85 36.12
CA LEU A 493 2.17 15.05 36.20
C LEU A 493 1.41 15.15 37.51
N TRP A 494 1.01 13.99 38.09
CA TRP A 494 0.36 13.95 39.41
C TRP A 494 1.31 14.39 40.54
N SER A 495 2.58 13.99 40.48
CA SER A 495 3.59 14.33 41.49
C SER A 495 4.19 15.75 41.33
N GLU A 496 4.09 16.34 40.13
CA GLU A 496 4.74 17.61 39.78
C GLU A 496 4.05 18.82 40.46
N SER A 497 2.72 18.85 40.52
CA SER A 497 1.98 19.98 41.16
C SER A 497 0.57 19.54 41.59
N ARG A 498 0.13 20.08 42.75
CA ARG A 498 -1.26 19.91 43.23
C ARG A 498 -2.30 20.50 42.28
N LEU A 499 -1.96 21.55 41.53
CA LEU A 499 -2.85 22.16 40.55
C LEU A 499 -3.16 21.23 39.36
N ASN A 500 -2.28 20.27 39.05
CA ASN A 500 -2.48 19.28 38.00
C ASN A 500 -3.50 18.19 38.38
N HIS A 501 -3.84 18.03 39.65
CA HIS A 501 -4.81 17.02 40.11
C HIS A 501 -6.22 17.29 39.56
N ILE A 502 -6.67 18.56 39.52
CA ILE A 502 -8.02 18.92 39.08
C ILE A 502 -8.25 18.54 37.59
N PRO A 503 -7.42 19.02 36.63
CA PRO A 503 -7.61 18.64 35.22
C PRO A 503 -7.44 17.12 34.98
N LEU A 504 -6.57 16.42 35.72
CA LEU A 504 -6.46 14.95 35.62
C LEU A 504 -7.71 14.22 36.10
N ILE A 505 -8.31 14.67 37.22
CA ILE A 505 -9.59 14.13 37.73
C ILE A 505 -10.72 14.39 36.73
N VAL A 506 -10.77 15.61 36.14
CA VAL A 506 -11.77 15.97 35.12
C VAL A 506 -11.68 15.03 33.91
N THR A 507 -10.47 14.71 33.43
CA THR A 507 -10.32 13.75 32.32
C THR A 507 -10.84 12.37 32.66
N ILE A 508 -10.65 11.90 33.88
CA ILE A 508 -11.19 10.60 34.34
C ILE A 508 -12.72 10.66 34.43
N LEU A 509 -13.29 11.74 34.97
CA LEU A 509 -14.74 11.94 35.08
C LEU A 509 -15.41 11.96 33.70
N VAL A 510 -14.84 12.67 32.72
CA VAL A 510 -15.35 12.70 31.33
C VAL A 510 -15.37 11.27 30.75
N ARG A 511 -14.33 10.48 30.98
CA ARG A 511 -14.25 9.10 30.50
C ARG A 511 -15.25 8.16 31.16
N ILE A 512 -15.51 8.36 32.47
CA ILE A 512 -16.59 7.65 33.19
C ILE A 512 -17.95 8.05 32.61
N MET A 513 -18.17 9.34 32.35
CA MET A 513 -19.41 9.82 31.75
C MET A 513 -19.66 9.20 30.36
N VAL A 514 -18.62 9.11 29.51
CA VAL A 514 -18.71 8.43 28.20
C VAL A 514 -19.08 6.96 28.37
N ALA A 515 -18.43 6.23 29.28
CA ALA A 515 -18.74 4.84 29.55
C ALA A 515 -20.17 4.64 30.06
N THR A 516 -20.63 5.54 30.96
CA THR A 516 -22.00 5.52 31.50
C THR A 516 -23.03 5.79 30.40
N ALA A 517 -22.74 6.70 29.47
CA ALA A 517 -23.60 7.01 28.33
C ALA A 517 -23.85 5.78 27.42
N PHE A 518 -22.84 4.92 27.21
CA PHE A 518 -23.03 3.68 26.48
C PHE A 518 -23.98 2.71 27.16
N VAL A 519 -23.80 2.50 28.45
CA VAL A 519 -24.71 1.60 29.23
C VAL A 519 -26.11 2.18 29.27
N PHE A 520 -26.24 3.50 29.49
CA PHE A 520 -27.52 4.19 29.44
C PHE A 520 -28.22 4.02 28.08
N TYR A 521 -27.47 4.20 26.98
CA TYR A 521 -28.01 4.02 25.63
C TYR A 521 -28.60 2.59 25.42
N ILE A 522 -27.86 1.55 25.84
CA ILE A 522 -28.31 0.16 25.75
C ILE A 522 -29.60 -0.06 26.58
N CYS A 523 -29.59 0.43 27.81
CA CYS A 523 -30.75 0.32 28.67
C CYS A 523 -31.96 1.07 28.13
N ASN A 524 -31.77 2.30 27.65
CA ASN A 524 -32.84 3.13 27.10
C ASN A 524 -33.44 2.54 25.81
N TYR A 525 -32.64 1.93 24.94
CA TYR A 525 -33.11 1.32 23.71
C TYR A 525 -33.91 0.02 23.94
N LEU A 526 -33.49 -0.79 24.93
CA LEU A 526 -34.05 -2.13 25.15
C LEU A 526 -35.11 -2.16 26.27
N THR A 527 -35.03 -1.24 27.24
CA THR A 527 -35.93 -1.22 28.39
C THR A 527 -36.51 0.18 28.58
N ARG A 528 -37.81 0.29 28.71
CA ARG A 528 -38.51 1.58 28.91
C ARG A 528 -38.69 1.92 30.39
N PHE A 529 -37.59 2.04 31.12
CA PHE A 529 -37.62 2.52 32.51
C PHE A 529 -37.53 4.05 32.63
N THR A 530 -37.75 4.60 33.80
CA THR A 530 -37.53 6.02 34.08
C THR A 530 -36.05 6.39 33.93
N ASN A 531 -35.75 7.55 33.34
CA ASN A 531 -34.38 7.99 33.06
C ASN A 531 -33.47 8.00 34.31
N ALA A 532 -34.00 8.38 35.46
CA ALA A 532 -33.25 8.41 36.71
C ALA A 532 -32.78 7.01 37.15
N LEU A 533 -33.66 5.99 37.05
CA LEU A 533 -33.34 4.62 37.38
C LEU A 533 -32.32 4.01 36.42
N MET A 534 -32.45 4.32 35.12
CA MET A 534 -31.50 3.88 34.10
C MET A 534 -30.10 4.49 34.28
N ILE A 535 -30.02 5.79 34.63
CA ILE A 535 -28.73 6.43 34.97
C ILE A 535 -28.10 5.77 36.20
N SER A 536 -28.88 5.51 37.24
CA SER A 536 -28.38 4.86 38.44
C SER A 536 -27.85 3.45 38.18
N ILE A 537 -28.56 2.66 37.36
CA ILE A 537 -28.12 1.33 36.94
C ILE A 537 -26.83 1.44 36.10
N ALA A 538 -26.77 2.38 35.16
CA ALA A 538 -25.61 2.56 34.30
C ALA A 538 -24.36 2.92 35.13
N VAL A 539 -24.47 3.84 36.08
CA VAL A 539 -23.37 4.22 36.98
C VAL A 539 -22.95 3.03 37.83
N ALA A 540 -23.90 2.28 38.45
CA ALA A 540 -23.59 1.11 39.25
C ALA A 540 -22.87 0.02 38.44
N VAL A 541 -23.30 -0.27 37.20
CA VAL A 541 -22.67 -1.24 36.30
C VAL A 541 -21.24 -0.81 35.96
N VAL A 542 -21.01 0.46 35.61
CA VAL A 542 -19.68 0.97 35.30
C VAL A 542 -18.74 0.86 36.49
N LEU A 543 -19.21 1.23 37.70
CA LEU A 543 -18.42 1.10 38.92
C LEU A 543 -18.09 -0.38 39.23
N LEU A 544 -19.04 -1.30 39.09
CA LEU A 544 -18.83 -2.73 39.25
C LEU A 544 -17.79 -3.28 38.25
N MET A 545 -17.83 -2.81 37.01
CA MET A 545 -16.82 -3.13 35.97
C MET A 545 -15.42 -2.63 36.33
N MET A 546 -15.31 -1.47 36.97
CA MET A 546 -14.01 -0.93 37.41
C MET A 546 -13.38 -1.81 38.50
N ILE A 547 -14.16 -2.33 39.42
CA ILE A 547 -13.69 -3.12 40.58
C ILE A 547 -13.37 -4.58 40.19
N SER A 548 -13.99 -5.13 39.15
CA SER A 548 -13.86 -6.54 38.77
C SER A 548 -12.46 -6.95 38.32
N ARG A 549 -11.79 -7.84 39.06
CA ARG A 549 -10.46 -8.38 38.70
C ARG A 549 -10.49 -9.28 37.46
N ARG A 550 -11.60 -10.01 37.20
CA ARG A 550 -11.74 -10.88 36.02
C ARG A 550 -11.81 -10.05 34.73
N LEU A 551 -12.55 -8.95 34.74
CA LEU A 551 -12.65 -8.03 33.62
C LEU A 551 -11.31 -7.33 33.36
N LYS A 552 -10.52 -7.05 34.40
CA LYS A 552 -9.15 -6.52 34.24
C LYS A 552 -8.27 -7.46 33.41
N ARG A 553 -8.26 -8.76 33.74
CA ARG A 553 -7.46 -9.75 32.99
C ARG A 553 -7.94 -9.88 31.54
N ARG A 554 -9.25 -9.93 31.29
CA ARG A 554 -9.81 -10.03 29.93
C ARG A 554 -9.52 -8.78 29.10
N SER A 555 -9.68 -7.58 29.67
CA SER A 555 -9.37 -6.34 28.98
C SER A 555 -7.88 -6.25 28.57
N ILE A 556 -6.96 -6.63 29.47
CA ILE A 556 -5.52 -6.67 29.19
C ILE A 556 -5.20 -7.73 28.13
N MET A 557 -5.85 -8.89 28.18
CA MET A 557 -5.64 -9.98 27.21
C MET A 557 -6.12 -9.57 25.81
N MET A 558 -7.30 -8.94 25.69
CA MET A 558 -7.82 -8.43 24.42
C MET A 558 -6.93 -7.33 23.86
N GLU A 559 -6.45 -6.43 24.71
CA GLU A 559 -5.51 -5.39 24.31
C GLU A 559 -4.19 -5.98 23.80
N ARG A 560 -3.61 -6.95 24.51
CA ARG A 560 -2.40 -7.64 24.07
C ARG A 560 -2.61 -8.33 22.73
N MET A 561 -3.73 -9.03 22.54
CA MET A 561 -4.06 -9.64 21.24
C MET A 561 -4.19 -8.59 20.13
N PHE A 562 -4.86 -7.47 20.41
CA PHE A 562 -4.99 -6.39 19.43
C PHE A 562 -3.62 -5.79 19.05
N ILE A 563 -2.79 -5.49 20.05
CA ILE A 563 -1.44 -4.94 19.82
C ILE A 563 -0.55 -5.97 19.11
N LEU A 564 -0.63 -7.25 19.47
CA LEU A 564 0.11 -8.33 18.82
C LEU A 564 -0.34 -8.50 17.37
N ASN A 565 -1.64 -8.47 17.10
CA ASN A 565 -2.16 -8.55 15.75
C ASN A 565 -1.76 -7.32 14.91
N LEU A 566 -1.87 -6.13 15.50
CA LEU A 566 -1.43 -4.89 14.86
C LEU A 566 0.09 -4.83 14.63
N ARG A 567 0.90 -5.51 15.45
CA ARG A 567 2.36 -5.53 15.38
C ARG A 567 2.93 -6.83 14.83
N SER A 568 2.09 -7.74 14.35
CA SER A 568 2.52 -9.07 13.94
C SER A 568 3.58 -9.01 12.83
N ARG A 569 3.40 -8.14 11.84
CA ARG A 569 4.37 -7.90 10.77
C ARG A 569 5.67 -7.26 11.29
N ASP A 570 5.58 -6.26 12.18
CA ASP A 570 6.77 -5.62 12.77
C ASP A 570 7.63 -6.60 13.59
N ILE A 571 6.98 -7.54 14.28
CA ILE A 571 7.67 -8.56 15.10
C ILE A 571 8.37 -9.56 14.18
N GLU A 572 7.72 -9.97 13.10
CA GLU A 572 8.30 -10.88 12.11
C GLU A 572 9.46 -10.21 11.36
N ASP A 573 9.31 -8.95 10.95
CA ASP A 573 10.39 -8.16 10.34
C ASP A 573 11.58 -7.97 11.30
N GLN A 574 11.33 -7.90 12.62
CA GLN A 574 12.39 -7.88 13.63
C GLN A 574 13.09 -9.22 13.77
N VAL A 575 12.31 -10.32 13.83
CA VAL A 575 12.84 -11.69 13.99
C VAL A 575 13.62 -12.12 12.75
N LEU A 576 13.17 -11.72 11.55
CA LEU A 576 13.83 -12.02 10.28
C LEU A 576 14.96 -11.04 9.92
N GLY A 577 15.30 -10.09 10.80
CA GLY A 577 16.35 -9.10 10.54
C GLY A 577 16.02 -8.08 9.42
N ARG A 578 14.79 -8.07 8.91
CA ARG A 578 14.33 -7.18 7.84
C ARG A 578 14.03 -5.74 8.28
N LYS A 579 14.16 -5.44 9.56
CA LYS A 579 13.87 -4.08 10.06
C LYS A 579 14.98 -3.13 9.64
N LYS A 580 14.58 -2.06 8.94
CA LYS A 580 15.42 -0.89 8.70
C LYS A 580 15.97 -0.35 10.03
N PRO A 581 17.24 0.08 10.12
CA PRO A 581 17.80 0.61 11.36
C PRO A 581 17.03 1.87 11.81
N LEU A 582 17.02 2.10 13.12
CA LEU A 582 16.38 3.23 13.81
C LEU A 582 16.81 4.62 13.32
N TYR A 583 17.81 4.71 12.48
CA TYR A 583 18.49 5.94 12.03
C TYR A 583 18.01 6.48 10.67
N GLU A 584 17.06 5.83 9.98
CA GLU A 584 16.46 6.36 8.76
C GLU A 584 15.56 7.56 9.09
N GLY A 585 16.09 8.71 9.32
CA GLY A 585 15.29 9.94 9.46
C GLY A 585 15.80 11.01 10.40
N HIS A 586 16.86 10.80 11.12
CA HIS A 586 17.36 11.77 12.12
C HIS A 586 18.84 12.13 12.03
N LEU A 587 19.48 11.89 10.89
CA LEU A 587 20.77 12.53 10.59
C LEU A 587 20.51 13.92 10.00
N LEU A 588 19.70 14.68 10.76
CA LEU A 588 19.69 16.14 10.94
C LEU A 588 20.15 17.01 9.75
N ASP A 589 19.39 18.08 9.51
CA ASP A 589 19.71 19.46 9.04
C ASP A 589 20.93 19.71 8.13
N ARG A 590 21.66 18.67 7.75
CA ARG A 590 22.76 18.68 6.79
C ARG A 590 22.37 17.79 5.61
N ASN A 591 22.82 18.12 4.42
CA ASN A 591 22.59 17.36 3.15
C ASN A 591 23.24 15.96 3.15
N ILE A 592 23.11 15.19 4.23
CA ILE A 592 23.67 13.84 4.36
C ILE A 592 22.54 12.88 4.68
N HIS A 593 22.35 11.88 3.85
CA HIS A 593 21.27 10.89 3.92
C HIS A 593 21.81 9.47 3.88
N ILE A 594 20.97 8.52 4.25
CA ILE A 594 21.26 7.09 4.16
C ILE A 594 20.44 6.52 2.99
N GLY A 595 21.11 5.97 1.99
CA GLY A 595 20.49 5.24 0.88
C GLY A 595 20.70 3.73 1.01
N ASN A 596 19.73 2.94 0.57
CA ASN A 596 19.83 1.48 0.47
C ASN A 596 19.87 1.07 -1.00
N PHE A 597 20.85 0.26 -1.37
CA PHE A 597 21.08 -0.20 -2.73
C PHE A 597 21.21 -1.71 -2.74
N ASP A 598 20.50 -2.37 -3.64
CA ASP A 598 20.63 -3.81 -3.85
C ASP A 598 21.72 -4.04 -4.92
N VAL A 599 22.62 -5.00 -4.67
CA VAL A 599 23.67 -5.39 -5.63
C VAL A 599 23.05 -6.32 -6.67
N PRO A 600 23.07 -5.96 -7.97
CA PRO A 600 22.59 -6.83 -9.04
C PRO A 600 23.32 -8.17 -9.07
N GLU A 601 22.69 -9.21 -9.64
CA GLU A 601 23.29 -10.53 -9.76
C GLU A 601 24.51 -10.53 -10.69
N ASP A 602 24.50 -9.70 -11.70
CA ASP A 602 25.52 -9.49 -12.72
C ASP A 602 26.47 -8.31 -12.43
N SER A 603 26.53 -7.85 -11.18
CA SER A 603 27.38 -6.72 -10.79
C SER A 603 28.88 -7.04 -10.91
N LEU A 604 29.65 -6.13 -11.53
CA LEU A 604 31.11 -6.17 -11.57
C LEU A 604 31.75 -6.05 -10.16
N TRP A 605 30.97 -5.63 -9.15
CA TRP A 605 31.46 -5.47 -7.78
C TRP A 605 31.45 -6.80 -6.99
N SER A 606 30.90 -7.84 -7.59
CA SER A 606 30.83 -9.17 -6.98
C SER A 606 32.23 -9.72 -6.64
N GLY A 607 32.41 -10.14 -5.39
CA GLY A 607 33.68 -10.67 -4.88
C GLY A 607 34.76 -9.63 -4.61
N GLN A 608 34.50 -8.32 -4.83
CA GLN A 608 35.47 -7.26 -4.56
C GLN A 608 35.33 -6.73 -3.13
N CYS A 609 36.48 -6.41 -2.51
CA CYS A 609 36.53 -5.78 -1.20
C CYS A 609 36.18 -4.28 -1.29
N LEU A 610 35.60 -3.72 -0.21
CA LEU A 610 35.30 -2.29 -0.13
C LEU A 610 36.51 -1.37 -0.36
N ASN A 611 37.74 -1.84 0.01
CA ASN A 611 38.97 -1.12 -0.27
C ASN A 611 39.34 -1.08 -1.75
N GLU A 612 39.03 -2.13 -2.53
CA GLU A 612 39.29 -2.21 -3.97
C GLU A 612 38.33 -1.34 -4.74
N LEU A 613 37.08 -1.33 -4.33
CA LEU A 613 36.01 -0.50 -4.92
C LEU A 613 36.21 0.99 -4.68
N LYS A 614 37.01 1.38 -3.66
CA LYS A 614 37.31 2.78 -3.32
C LYS A 614 36.12 3.72 -3.32
N LEU A 615 34.96 3.25 -2.81
CA LEU A 615 33.67 3.92 -2.90
C LEU A 615 33.68 5.35 -2.33
N ARG A 616 34.48 5.56 -1.26
CA ARG A 616 34.66 6.89 -0.67
C ARG A 616 35.36 7.86 -1.62
N ASN A 617 36.37 7.39 -2.38
CA ASN A 617 37.12 8.23 -3.30
C ASN A 617 36.37 8.44 -4.63
N ARG A 618 35.63 7.43 -5.11
CA ARG A 618 34.89 7.48 -6.37
C ARG A 618 33.61 8.32 -6.25
N PHE A 619 32.87 8.13 -5.18
CA PHE A 619 31.52 8.68 -5.00
C PHE A 619 31.35 9.57 -3.78
N GLY A 620 32.36 9.65 -2.91
CA GLY A 620 32.28 10.40 -1.64
C GLY A 620 31.36 9.76 -0.58
N VAL A 621 30.96 8.51 -0.75
CA VAL A 621 30.00 7.80 0.12
C VAL A 621 30.69 6.88 1.11
N MET A 622 30.00 6.58 2.22
CA MET A 622 30.46 5.61 3.21
C MET A 622 29.45 4.48 3.39
N VAL A 623 29.91 3.24 3.38
CA VAL A 623 29.08 2.06 3.63
C VAL A 623 28.87 1.92 5.13
N SER A 624 27.61 1.95 5.59
CA SER A 624 27.25 1.81 7.01
C SER A 624 26.89 0.39 7.39
N SER A 625 26.28 -0.38 6.48
CA SER A 625 26.00 -1.80 6.70
C SER A 625 25.80 -2.56 5.39
N ILE A 626 26.02 -3.88 5.44
CA ILE A 626 25.73 -4.82 4.36
C ILE A 626 24.77 -5.85 4.93
N LEU A 627 23.62 -6.05 4.28
CA LEU A 627 22.65 -7.08 4.62
C LEU A 627 22.75 -8.19 3.58
N ARG A 628 23.19 -9.37 4.01
CA ARG A 628 23.35 -10.58 3.21
C ARG A 628 22.37 -11.64 3.67
N GLY A 629 21.32 -11.88 2.93
CA GLY A 629 20.23 -12.75 3.36
C GLY A 629 19.64 -12.30 4.70
N SER A 630 19.78 -13.12 5.75
CA SER A 630 19.35 -12.80 7.12
C SER A 630 20.46 -12.20 8.00
N HIS A 631 21.69 -12.15 7.51
CA HIS A 631 22.85 -11.68 8.29
C HIS A 631 23.18 -10.22 7.96
N ARG A 632 23.34 -9.38 8.99
CA ARG A 632 23.72 -7.98 8.84
C ARG A 632 25.13 -7.73 9.37
N ILE A 633 25.96 -7.18 8.52
CA ILE A 633 27.32 -6.72 8.85
C ILE A 633 27.23 -5.21 9.08
N ASN A 634 27.31 -4.75 10.32
CA ASN A 634 27.32 -3.33 10.67
C ASN A 634 28.75 -2.81 10.66
N ILE A 635 28.94 -1.60 10.09
CA ILE A 635 30.24 -0.93 9.96
C ILE A 635 31.28 -1.90 9.34
N PRO A 636 31.05 -2.31 8.06
CA PRO A 636 31.93 -3.28 7.39
C PRO A 636 33.33 -2.71 7.27
N ASN A 637 34.31 -3.59 7.42
CA ASN A 637 35.73 -3.26 7.25
C ASN A 637 36.09 -3.12 5.76
N GLY A 638 37.20 -2.47 5.48
CA GLY A 638 37.69 -2.34 4.09
C GLY A 638 37.94 -3.66 3.36
N THR A 639 38.13 -4.76 4.12
CA THR A 639 38.30 -6.14 3.61
C THR A 639 36.96 -6.87 3.45
N SER A 640 35.84 -6.24 3.77
CA SER A 640 34.51 -6.85 3.57
C SER A 640 34.22 -6.89 2.08
N GLU A 641 33.88 -8.07 1.58
CA GLU A 641 33.51 -8.34 0.21
C GLU A 641 32.02 -8.08 -0.04
N ILE A 642 31.68 -7.69 -1.25
CA ILE A 642 30.29 -7.49 -1.72
C ILE A 642 29.91 -8.68 -2.60
N PHE A 643 28.68 -9.19 -2.43
CA PHE A 643 28.15 -10.30 -3.21
C PHE A 643 26.81 -9.94 -3.86
N PRO A 644 26.43 -10.64 -4.95
CA PRO A 644 25.13 -10.50 -5.57
C PRO A 644 23.98 -10.70 -4.56
N GLY A 645 22.96 -9.86 -4.66
CA GLY A 645 21.84 -9.90 -3.72
C GLY A 645 22.10 -9.28 -2.35
N ASP A 646 23.33 -8.80 -2.06
CA ASP A 646 23.60 -8.00 -0.88
C ASP A 646 22.83 -6.66 -0.96
N ARG A 647 22.29 -6.24 0.16
CA ARG A 647 21.74 -4.89 0.30
C ARG A 647 22.72 -4.00 1.04
N ILE A 648 23.29 -3.03 0.34
CA ILE A 648 24.28 -2.11 0.88
C ILE A 648 23.58 -0.84 1.37
N GLN A 649 23.84 -0.48 2.62
CA GLN A 649 23.40 0.78 3.19
C GLN A 649 24.54 1.79 3.16
N VAL A 650 24.30 2.94 2.52
CA VAL A 650 25.33 3.93 2.19
C VAL A 650 24.94 5.30 2.71
N ILE A 651 25.91 6.04 3.24
CA ILE A 651 25.76 7.41 3.75
C ILE A 651 26.43 8.37 2.78
N GLY A 652 25.71 9.41 2.34
CA GLY A 652 26.22 10.45 1.45
C GLY A 652 25.23 11.58 1.25
N SER A 653 25.61 12.61 0.47
CA SER A 653 24.69 13.63 0.00
C SER A 653 23.78 13.09 -1.11
N ASP A 654 22.68 13.80 -1.44
CA ASP A 654 21.76 13.39 -2.50
C ASP A 654 22.46 13.16 -3.84
N ASP A 655 23.41 14.03 -4.19
CA ASP A 655 24.16 13.91 -5.45
C ASP A 655 25.12 12.71 -5.42
N GLN A 656 25.76 12.45 -4.27
CA GLN A 656 26.65 11.32 -4.06
C GLN A 656 25.90 9.99 -4.10
N LEU A 657 24.71 9.92 -3.48
CA LEU A 657 23.86 8.73 -3.49
C LEU A 657 23.29 8.46 -4.88
N ALA A 658 22.94 9.50 -5.64
CA ALA A 658 22.49 9.35 -7.02
C ALA A 658 23.63 8.83 -7.93
N ALA A 659 24.85 9.36 -7.80
CA ALA A 659 26.02 8.89 -8.55
C ALA A 659 26.37 7.43 -8.19
N PHE A 660 26.28 7.07 -6.90
CA PHE A 660 26.51 5.71 -6.44
C PHE A 660 25.45 4.74 -6.99
N GLY A 661 24.15 5.12 -6.94
CA GLY A 661 23.05 4.31 -7.48
C GLY A 661 23.14 4.10 -8.99
N ALA A 662 23.57 5.12 -9.72
CA ALA A 662 23.83 4.98 -11.17
C ALA A 662 25.00 4.04 -11.47
N ALA A 663 26.07 4.10 -10.68
CA ALA A 663 27.23 3.22 -10.86
C ALA A 663 26.90 1.76 -10.57
N ILE A 664 26.23 1.47 -9.45
CA ILE A 664 25.88 0.08 -9.07
C ILE A 664 24.90 -0.56 -10.08
N GLY A 665 24.05 0.25 -10.75
CA GLY A 665 23.14 -0.22 -11.78
C GLY A 665 23.74 -0.32 -13.18
N ASN A 666 24.89 0.32 -13.47
CA ASN A 666 25.49 0.36 -14.79
C ASN A 666 26.79 -0.45 -14.88
N GLU A 667 27.47 -0.68 -13.77
CA GLU A 667 28.70 -1.49 -13.73
C GLU A 667 28.33 -2.99 -13.62
N LEU A 668 27.77 -3.51 -14.74
CA LEU A 668 27.35 -4.91 -14.87
C LEU A 668 28.35 -5.69 -15.72
N MET A 669 28.47 -6.99 -15.50
CA MET A 669 29.20 -7.88 -16.38
C MET A 669 28.50 -7.87 -17.77
N ALA A 670 29.28 -7.87 -18.83
CA ALA A 670 28.72 -8.07 -20.17
C ALA A 670 28.07 -9.45 -20.22
N ASP A 671 26.89 -9.54 -20.83
CA ASP A 671 26.26 -10.83 -21.14
C ASP A 671 27.26 -11.67 -21.95
N ASP A 672 27.85 -12.66 -21.30
CA ASP A 672 28.72 -13.62 -21.97
C ASP A 672 27.86 -14.81 -22.44
N PRO A 673 27.62 -14.95 -23.75
CA PRO A 673 26.81 -16.04 -24.27
C PRO A 673 27.43 -17.44 -23.98
N ASP A 674 28.67 -17.52 -23.50
CA ASP A 674 29.32 -18.76 -23.10
C ASP A 674 29.03 -19.14 -21.65
N ILE A 675 28.47 -18.24 -20.80
CA ILE A 675 28.05 -18.57 -19.43
C ILE A 675 26.88 -19.54 -19.44
N GLU A 676 25.90 -19.38 -20.32
CA GLU A 676 24.79 -20.36 -20.50
C GLU A 676 25.28 -21.76 -20.89
N LYS A 677 26.39 -21.85 -21.61
CA LYS A 677 26.97 -23.13 -21.99
C LYS A 677 27.71 -23.83 -20.86
N ARG A 678 28.08 -23.11 -19.81
CA ARG A 678 28.76 -23.65 -18.61
C ARG A 678 27.79 -23.99 -17.48
N GLU A 679 26.49 -23.91 -17.73
CA GLU A 679 25.50 -24.39 -16.77
C GLU A 679 25.69 -25.88 -16.47
N MET A 680 25.74 -26.21 -15.18
CA MET A 680 25.79 -27.59 -14.72
C MET A 680 24.49 -28.28 -15.03
N LYS A 681 24.54 -29.34 -15.82
CA LYS A 681 23.37 -30.13 -16.19
C LYS A 681 23.40 -31.53 -15.54
N LEU A 682 22.22 -32.02 -15.19
CA LEU A 682 22.04 -33.37 -14.67
C LEU A 682 21.67 -34.28 -15.80
N ARG A 683 22.40 -35.42 -15.98
CA ARG A 683 22.13 -36.44 -16.98
C ARG A 683 22.17 -37.83 -16.37
N GLN A 684 21.38 -38.70 -16.98
CA GLN A 684 21.35 -40.13 -16.68
C GLN A 684 22.31 -40.87 -17.61
N MET A 685 23.14 -41.72 -17.03
CA MET A 685 24.08 -42.56 -17.77
C MET A 685 23.90 -44.05 -17.41
N VAL A 686 23.78 -44.89 -18.41
CA VAL A 686 23.71 -46.35 -18.24
C VAL A 686 25.10 -46.92 -18.43
N ILE A 687 25.58 -47.74 -17.49
CA ILE A 687 26.88 -48.40 -17.60
C ILE A 687 26.72 -49.66 -18.43
N TYR A 688 27.15 -49.60 -19.69
CA TYR A 688 27.15 -50.74 -20.59
C TYR A 688 28.33 -51.67 -20.34
N GLY A 689 28.22 -52.96 -20.76
CA GLY A 689 29.23 -53.98 -20.50
C GLY A 689 30.63 -53.71 -21.12
N LYS A 690 30.74 -52.74 -22.05
CA LYS A 690 32.01 -52.28 -22.66
C LYS A 690 32.49 -50.95 -22.07
N SER A 691 31.75 -50.36 -21.12
CA SER A 691 32.13 -49.09 -20.54
C SER A 691 33.41 -49.20 -19.72
N VAL A 692 34.28 -48.17 -19.78
CA VAL A 692 35.54 -48.08 -19.05
C VAL A 692 35.34 -48.07 -17.53
N PHE A 693 34.11 -47.90 -17.08
CA PHE A 693 33.76 -47.76 -15.65
C PHE A 693 33.36 -49.09 -14.99
N VAL A 694 33.10 -50.14 -15.74
CA VAL A 694 32.71 -51.45 -15.19
C VAL A 694 33.82 -52.01 -14.29
N GLY A 695 33.46 -52.43 -13.09
CA GLY A 695 34.36 -53.01 -12.09
C GLY A 695 35.19 -52.01 -11.28
N LYS A 696 35.07 -50.72 -11.58
CA LYS A 696 35.77 -49.65 -10.83
C LYS A 696 34.89 -49.08 -9.75
N THR A 697 35.49 -48.60 -8.67
CA THR A 697 34.83 -47.80 -7.65
C THR A 697 34.63 -46.36 -8.16
N LEU A 698 33.86 -45.58 -7.44
CA LEU A 698 33.63 -44.17 -7.76
C LEU A 698 34.96 -43.41 -7.89
N ALA A 699 35.90 -43.63 -6.95
CA ALA A 699 37.23 -43.00 -6.97
C ALA A 699 38.12 -43.53 -8.13
N GLU A 700 38.13 -44.83 -8.37
CA GLU A 700 38.90 -45.43 -9.47
C GLU A 700 38.35 -45.08 -10.86
N SER A 701 37.08 -44.68 -10.98
CA SER A 701 36.44 -44.31 -12.23
C SER A 701 37.05 -43.03 -12.84
N GLY A 702 37.55 -42.13 -12.01
CA GLY A 702 38.09 -40.83 -12.42
C GLY A 702 37.03 -39.88 -12.99
N ILE A 703 35.74 -40.12 -12.76
CA ILE A 703 34.63 -39.29 -13.26
C ILE A 703 34.80 -37.84 -12.82
N ARG A 704 35.25 -37.64 -11.58
CA ARG A 704 35.47 -36.28 -11.04
C ARG A 704 36.78 -35.68 -11.57
N ASP A 705 37.86 -36.39 -11.49
CA ASP A 705 39.18 -35.79 -11.69
C ASP A 705 39.59 -35.72 -13.17
N LYS A 706 39.09 -36.65 -14.02
CA LYS A 706 39.43 -36.69 -15.44
C LYS A 706 38.36 -36.02 -16.33
N TYR A 707 37.10 -36.05 -15.90
CA TYR A 707 35.97 -35.65 -16.74
C TYR A 707 35.21 -34.47 -16.11
N ASN A 708 35.67 -33.92 -14.99
CA ASN A 708 35.04 -32.78 -14.31
C ASN A 708 33.52 -32.97 -14.08
N CYS A 709 33.09 -34.21 -13.88
CA CYS A 709 31.71 -34.55 -13.61
C CYS A 709 31.55 -35.14 -12.21
N MET A 710 30.40 -34.96 -11.60
CA MET A 710 30.08 -35.52 -10.29
C MET A 710 28.95 -36.51 -10.37
N VAL A 711 29.10 -37.67 -9.74
CA VAL A 711 28.02 -38.65 -9.61
C VAL A 711 27.16 -38.27 -8.42
N VAL A 712 25.88 -38.10 -8.67
CA VAL A 712 24.88 -37.70 -7.67
C VAL A 712 24.29 -38.92 -6.96
N GLY A 713 24.07 -40.00 -7.73
CA GLY A 713 23.51 -41.24 -7.19
C GLY A 713 23.31 -42.31 -8.21
N LEU A 714 22.90 -43.47 -7.73
CA LEU A 714 22.55 -44.66 -8.51
C LEU A 714 21.04 -44.88 -8.45
N GLU A 715 20.43 -45.26 -9.58
CA GLU A 715 18.99 -45.55 -9.65
C GLU A 715 18.74 -46.99 -9.23
N GLU A 716 18.03 -47.19 -8.12
CA GLU A 716 17.56 -48.49 -7.64
C GLU A 716 16.05 -48.60 -7.78
N GLY A 717 15.60 -49.34 -8.84
CA GLY A 717 14.19 -49.48 -9.18
C GLY A 717 13.64 -48.26 -9.93
N LYS A 718 12.31 -48.15 -10.07
CA LYS A 718 11.70 -47.12 -10.94
C LYS A 718 11.64 -45.71 -10.39
N GLU A 719 11.94 -45.46 -9.12
CA GLU A 719 11.73 -44.11 -8.48
C GLU A 719 12.72 -43.73 -7.38
N ASN A 720 13.67 -44.59 -6.98
CA ASN A 720 14.56 -44.27 -5.86
C ASN A 720 16.00 -44.07 -6.32
N LEU A 721 16.54 -42.87 -5.98
CA LEU A 721 17.96 -42.58 -6.18
C LEU A 721 18.70 -42.84 -4.86
N SER A 722 19.62 -43.80 -4.85
CA SER A 722 20.46 -44.11 -3.70
C SER A 722 21.84 -43.48 -3.84
N LEU A 723 22.40 -43.00 -2.70
CA LEU A 723 23.79 -42.53 -2.63
C LEU A 723 24.72 -43.71 -2.87
N ILE A 724 25.74 -43.53 -3.73
CA ILE A 724 26.72 -44.56 -4.02
C ILE A 724 27.70 -44.66 -2.85
N GLU A 725 27.81 -45.85 -2.23
CA GLU A 725 28.85 -46.12 -1.28
C GLU A 725 30.24 -46.05 -1.94
N PRO A 726 31.23 -45.36 -1.34
CA PRO A 726 32.55 -45.19 -1.95
C PRO A 726 33.26 -46.50 -2.33
N SER A 727 32.93 -47.59 -1.64
CA SER A 727 33.49 -48.92 -1.86
C SER A 727 32.81 -49.76 -2.96
N ARG A 728 31.60 -49.33 -3.40
CA ARG A 728 30.83 -50.05 -4.42
C ARG A 728 31.50 -49.94 -5.77
N ARG A 729 31.55 -51.08 -6.48
CA ARG A 729 32.04 -51.16 -7.88
C ARG A 729 30.86 -51.07 -8.84
N PHE A 730 31.04 -50.31 -9.89
CA PHE A 730 30.01 -50.20 -10.96
C PHE A 730 29.86 -51.54 -11.70
N VAL A 731 28.60 -51.93 -11.90
CA VAL A 731 28.24 -53.18 -12.57
C VAL A 731 27.53 -52.85 -13.88
N LYS A 732 27.63 -53.75 -14.87
CA LYS A 732 26.87 -53.63 -16.12
C LYS A 732 25.38 -53.53 -15.82
N GLY A 733 24.75 -52.48 -16.34
CA GLY A 733 23.34 -52.17 -16.14
C GLY A 733 23.04 -51.14 -15.07
N ASP A 734 24.04 -50.72 -14.31
CA ASP A 734 23.88 -49.61 -13.36
C ASP A 734 23.47 -48.33 -14.09
N ILE A 735 22.48 -47.63 -13.54
CA ILE A 735 22.03 -46.35 -14.04
C ILE A 735 22.47 -45.29 -13.02
N ILE A 736 23.42 -44.45 -13.43
CA ILE A 736 23.96 -43.42 -12.57
C ILE A 736 23.51 -42.01 -13.03
N TRP A 737 23.29 -41.14 -12.10
CA TRP A 737 22.99 -39.74 -12.37
C TRP A 737 24.26 -38.91 -12.16
N ILE A 738 24.65 -38.18 -13.21
CA ILE A 738 25.87 -37.39 -13.27
C ILE A 738 25.56 -35.94 -13.54
N VAL A 739 26.30 -35.04 -12.88
CA VAL A 739 26.23 -33.58 -13.02
C VAL A 739 27.56 -33.08 -13.56
N GLY A 740 27.53 -32.23 -14.55
CA GLY A 740 28.69 -31.59 -15.15
C GLY A 740 28.29 -30.56 -16.20
N GLU A 741 29.28 -29.89 -16.80
CA GLU A 741 29.05 -29.06 -18.00
C GLU A 741 28.61 -29.94 -19.18
N GLU A 742 27.80 -29.40 -20.10
CA GLU A 742 27.27 -30.17 -21.24
C GLU A 742 28.37 -30.82 -22.11
N SER A 743 29.48 -30.12 -22.31
CA SER A 743 30.67 -30.61 -23.03
C SER A 743 31.31 -31.83 -22.38
N ASP A 744 31.43 -31.77 -21.04
CA ASP A 744 32.05 -32.80 -20.22
C ASP A 744 31.13 -34.02 -20.11
N LEU A 745 29.82 -33.76 -19.95
CA LEU A 745 28.78 -34.80 -19.95
C LEU A 745 28.69 -35.55 -21.29
N GLN A 746 28.78 -34.84 -22.42
CA GLN A 746 28.81 -35.49 -23.73
C GLN A 746 30.04 -36.35 -23.94
N THR A 747 31.20 -35.93 -23.41
CA THR A 747 32.43 -36.73 -23.48
C THR A 747 32.29 -38.01 -22.69
N ILE A 748 31.68 -37.99 -21.53
CA ILE A 748 31.50 -39.15 -20.65
C ILE A 748 30.40 -40.10 -21.18
N LEU A 749 29.33 -39.56 -21.75
CA LEU A 749 28.21 -40.34 -22.27
C LEU A 749 28.55 -41.10 -23.55
N ASN A 750 29.58 -40.65 -24.28
CA ASN A 750 30.06 -41.29 -25.51
C ASN A 750 31.11 -42.38 -25.26
N MET A 751 31.52 -42.63 -24.00
CA MET A 751 32.45 -43.68 -23.57
C MET A 751 31.74 -44.89 -23.02
#